data_97e28bd792c9b5252c9ba5d8601f942a
#
_entry.id   97e28bd792c9b5252c9ba5d8601f942a
#
_cell.length_a   1.000
_cell.length_b   1.000
_cell.length_c   1.000
_cell.angle_alpha   90.00
_cell.angle_beta   90.00
_cell.angle_gamma   90.00
#
_symmetry.space_group_name_H-M   'P 1'
#
loop_
_entity.id
_entity.type
_entity.pdbx_description
1 polymer ?
#
loop_
_entity_poly.entity_id
_entity_poly.type
_entity_poly.pdbx_seq_one_letter_code
_entity_poly.pdbx_strand_id
1 'polypeptide(L)'
;EEAVVWDILDEVIREHPVLLNRAPTLHRLGIQAFEPILIEGKAIQLHPLVCAAFNADFDGDQMAVHVPLSVEAQMEARTLMLASNNVLFPASGEPSIVPSQDVVLGLYYATRDRINGKGEGLVFADTGEVQRALDAGEVELAARITVRMTEWTKNKETGEFVPSTSLVETTVGRALLSEILPKGLPFSNMNKALKKKEISKLINVSFRKCGLKETVVFADKLLQNGFRLATRAGISICIDDMLVPPQKASIIERSEKDVKEIAQQYASGLVTSGERYNKVVDIWGKAGDEVSKVMMAQLSKQKVVDRHGKEVDQESFNSIYMMADSGARGSAAQIRQVAGMRGLMARPDGSIIETPITANFREGLNVLEYFISTHGARKGLADTALKTANSGYLTRRLVDVTQDLVVTEEDCGTANGSLMRAIVEGGEVIESLRERILGRTAAEDVLHPETRAVLVEAGVMLEEDVIEELESAGVDEVKVRTALTCETRYGLCAKCYGRDLGRGGLINLGEAVGVIAAQSIGEPGTQLTMRTFHIGGAASRAAIASSVEAKSNGVIGFNATMRYVSNTKGELVVIARSGEIIIQDEHGRERERHKVPYGATLTVKADQAIKAGTILANWDPLTRPIITEFAGQVKFENVEEGLTVAKQVDEVTGLSTLVVIDPKRRGAAKVVRPQVKLIDAQGQEVKIPGTDHSVTIGFQVGALIQVRDGQDVGPGEVLARIPVEGQKTRDITGGLPRVAELFEARTPKDKGTLAEMTGTISFGKETKGKVRLQITDPEGKVW
;
A
#
# COMPACT_ATOMS: atom_id res chain seq x y z
N GLU A 1 -28.30 2.83 48.09
CA GLU A 1 -28.96 1.64 47.53
C GLU A 1 -28.86 0.50 48.56
N GLU A 2 -29.96 -0.23 48.74
CA GLU A 2 -29.99 -1.30 49.75
C GLU A 2 -29.14 -2.49 49.31
N ALA A 3 -28.37 -3.09 50.22
CA ALA A 3 -27.52 -4.24 49.94
C ALA A 3 -28.26 -5.42 49.34
N VAL A 4 -29.53 -5.60 49.71
CA VAL A 4 -30.42 -6.64 49.18
C VAL A 4 -30.63 -6.51 47.68
N VAL A 5 -30.67 -5.28 47.11
CA VAL A 5 -30.82 -5.05 45.68
C VAL A 5 -29.57 -5.55 44.91
N TRP A 6 -28.40 -5.36 45.46
CA TRP A 6 -27.15 -5.87 44.88
C TRP A 6 -27.11 -7.40 44.83
N ASP A 7 -27.56 -8.05 45.93
CA ASP A 7 -27.58 -9.52 45.96
C ASP A 7 -28.55 -10.10 44.96
N ILE A 8 -29.77 -9.50 44.84
CA ILE A 8 -30.76 -9.90 43.84
C ILE A 8 -30.23 -9.63 42.43
N LEU A 9 -29.59 -8.49 42.18
CA LEU A 9 -29.06 -8.15 40.87
C LEU A 9 -27.96 -9.11 40.47
N ASP A 10 -27.04 -9.48 41.37
CA ASP A 10 -26.02 -10.46 41.14
C ASP A 10 -26.57 -11.82 40.72
N GLU A 11 -27.69 -12.23 41.32
CA GLU A 11 -28.37 -13.47 40.92
C GLU A 11 -29.02 -13.38 39.54
N VAL A 12 -29.66 -12.25 39.23
CA VAL A 12 -30.38 -12.04 37.95
C VAL A 12 -29.41 -11.94 36.76
N ILE A 13 -28.26 -11.33 36.93
CA ILE A 13 -27.29 -11.15 35.81
C ILE A 13 -26.55 -12.43 35.45
N ARG A 14 -26.58 -13.49 36.26
CA ARG A 14 -25.96 -14.76 35.95
C ARG A 14 -26.56 -15.34 34.67
N GLU A 15 -25.72 -15.64 33.71
CA GLU A 15 -26.09 -16.19 32.40
C GLU A 15 -27.07 -15.33 31.58
N HIS A 16 -27.22 -14.05 31.91
CA HIS A 16 -28.06 -13.10 31.18
C HIS A 16 -27.15 -12.16 30.34
N PRO A 17 -26.98 -12.41 29.03
CA PRO A 17 -26.14 -11.56 28.19
C PRO A 17 -26.74 -10.18 27.99
N VAL A 18 -25.90 -9.16 27.94
CA VAL A 18 -26.28 -7.79 27.58
C VAL A 18 -25.57 -7.36 26.31
N LEU A 19 -26.20 -6.51 25.51
CA LEU A 19 -25.63 -5.98 24.28
C LEU A 19 -24.98 -4.63 24.56
N LEU A 20 -23.73 -4.45 24.16
CA LEU A 20 -23.06 -3.15 24.14
C LEU A 20 -22.98 -2.64 22.72
N ASN A 21 -23.31 -1.37 22.53
CA ASN A 21 -23.25 -0.70 21.23
C ASN A 21 -22.52 0.63 21.37
N ARG A 22 -21.55 0.88 20.49
CA ARG A 22 -20.90 2.18 20.35
C ARG A 22 -21.33 2.86 19.05
N ALA A 23 -21.83 4.08 19.15
CA ALA A 23 -22.11 4.90 17.98
C ALA A 23 -20.81 5.63 17.50
N PRO A 24 -20.54 5.71 16.17
CA PRO A 24 -21.33 5.15 15.08
C PRO A 24 -21.11 3.64 14.91
N THR A 25 -22.20 2.89 14.64
CA THR A 25 -22.12 1.46 14.34
C THR A 25 -21.77 1.28 12.86
N LEU A 26 -20.49 1.09 12.56
CA LEU A 26 -20.00 1.03 11.18
C LEU A 26 -20.15 -0.34 10.54
N HIS A 27 -20.11 -1.40 11.35
CA HIS A 27 -20.24 -2.78 10.93
C HIS A 27 -20.89 -3.62 12.04
N ARG A 28 -21.21 -4.87 11.76
CA ARG A 28 -21.94 -5.74 12.71
C ARG A 28 -21.22 -5.94 14.06
N LEU A 29 -19.88 -5.85 14.10
CA LEU A 29 -19.11 -5.96 15.35
C LEU A 29 -19.19 -4.71 16.23
N GLY A 30 -19.83 -3.65 15.79
CA GLY A 30 -20.16 -2.48 16.63
C GLY A 30 -21.25 -2.75 17.67
N ILE A 31 -21.89 -3.92 17.62
CA ILE A 31 -22.82 -4.44 18.62
C ILE A 31 -22.40 -5.85 19.00
N GLN A 32 -22.04 -6.07 20.24
CA GLN A 32 -21.63 -7.38 20.73
C GLN A 32 -22.29 -7.68 22.07
N ALA A 33 -22.49 -8.97 22.34
CA ALA A 33 -23.02 -9.44 23.61
C ALA A 33 -21.90 -9.77 24.58
N PHE A 34 -22.15 -9.49 25.85
CA PHE A 34 -21.21 -9.76 26.96
C PHE A 34 -21.99 -10.29 28.16
N GLU A 35 -21.34 -11.07 28.99
CA GLU A 35 -21.84 -11.41 30.31
C GLU A 35 -21.45 -10.29 31.28
N PRO A 36 -22.40 -9.64 31.97
CA PRO A 36 -22.10 -8.54 32.86
C PRO A 36 -21.51 -9.03 34.19
N ILE A 37 -20.62 -8.22 34.75
CA ILE A 37 -20.07 -8.35 36.11
C ILE A 37 -20.32 -7.03 36.84
N LEU A 38 -20.86 -7.11 38.05
CA LEU A 38 -21.10 -5.93 38.87
C LEU A 38 -19.77 -5.37 39.42
N ILE A 39 -19.61 -4.06 39.25
CA ILE A 39 -18.48 -3.31 39.77
C ILE A 39 -18.95 -2.06 40.45
N GLU A 40 -18.15 -1.51 41.38
CA GLU A 40 -18.39 -0.19 41.96
C GLU A 40 -18.01 0.90 40.94
N GLY A 41 -18.80 1.98 40.90
CA GLY A 41 -18.58 3.12 40.04
C GLY A 41 -19.64 3.25 38.92
N LYS A 42 -19.48 4.26 38.07
CA LYS A 42 -20.44 4.61 37.00
C LYS A 42 -19.90 4.36 35.60
N ALA A 43 -18.65 3.92 35.48
CA ALA A 43 -18.00 3.65 34.19
C ALA A 43 -18.14 2.18 33.81
N ILE A 44 -18.34 1.93 32.52
CA ILE A 44 -18.29 0.58 31.94
C ILE A 44 -16.83 0.17 31.76
N GLN A 45 -16.45 -1.00 32.27
CA GLN A 45 -15.15 -1.59 31.99
C GLN A 45 -15.27 -2.50 30.79
N LEU A 46 -14.55 -2.17 29.72
CA LEU A 46 -14.55 -2.92 28.46
C LEU A 46 -13.26 -3.71 28.30
N HIS A 47 -13.39 -4.95 27.85
CA HIS A 47 -12.21 -5.79 27.60
C HIS A 47 -11.33 -5.20 26.48
N PRO A 48 -10.01 -5.06 26.64
CA PRO A 48 -9.15 -4.39 25.67
C PRO A 48 -9.14 -5.02 24.26
N LEU A 49 -9.32 -6.34 24.15
CA LEU A 49 -9.32 -7.03 22.86
C LEU A 49 -10.51 -6.70 21.96
N VAL A 50 -11.62 -6.24 22.51
CA VAL A 50 -12.80 -5.85 21.73
C VAL A 50 -12.80 -4.37 21.33
N CYS A 51 -11.88 -3.56 21.85
CA CYS A 51 -11.79 -2.14 21.54
C CYS A 51 -11.57 -1.89 20.03
N ALA A 52 -10.80 -2.72 19.35
CA ALA A 52 -10.56 -2.60 17.92
C ALA A 52 -11.84 -2.80 17.10
N ALA A 53 -12.68 -3.76 17.48
CA ALA A 53 -13.95 -4.05 16.80
C ALA A 53 -14.97 -2.91 16.98
N PHE A 54 -15.02 -2.30 18.16
CA PHE A 54 -15.87 -1.13 18.43
C PHE A 54 -15.26 0.19 17.93
N ASN A 55 -14.00 0.21 17.54
CA ASN A 55 -13.22 1.44 17.35
C ASN A 55 -13.31 2.37 18.57
N ALA A 56 -13.28 1.78 19.78
CA ALA A 56 -13.40 2.47 21.06
C ALA A 56 -12.05 2.76 21.68
N ASP A 57 -11.94 3.91 22.33
CA ASP A 57 -10.85 4.26 23.22
C ASP A 57 -11.42 4.76 24.57
N PHE A 58 -10.55 5.02 25.52
CA PHE A 58 -10.96 5.37 26.87
C PHE A 58 -10.79 6.87 27.17
N ASP A 59 -11.04 7.73 26.18
CA ASP A 59 -10.94 9.20 26.28
C ASP A 59 -12.27 9.88 26.65
N GLY A 60 -13.31 9.12 26.98
CA GLY A 60 -14.65 9.60 27.28
C GLY A 60 -15.75 9.05 26.37
N ASP A 61 -15.43 8.01 25.59
CA ASP A 61 -16.42 7.32 24.75
C ASP A 61 -17.61 6.82 25.59
N GLN A 62 -18.81 6.90 25.02
CA GLN A 62 -20.03 6.40 25.59
C GLN A 62 -20.53 5.19 24.82
N MET A 63 -21.15 4.25 25.52
CA MET A 63 -21.76 3.06 24.92
C MET A 63 -23.19 2.89 25.43
N ALA A 64 -24.09 2.43 24.55
CA ALA A 64 -25.42 2.03 24.94
C ALA A 64 -25.42 0.58 25.40
N VAL A 65 -26.17 0.31 26.48
CA VAL A 65 -26.40 -1.04 27.00
C VAL A 65 -27.84 -1.44 26.69
N HIS A 66 -28.02 -2.60 26.07
CA HIS A 66 -29.34 -3.15 25.74
C HIS A 66 -29.52 -4.50 26.42
N VAL A 67 -30.64 -4.72 27.06
CA VAL A 67 -30.95 -5.95 27.78
C VAL A 67 -31.97 -6.76 26.95
N PRO A 68 -31.59 -7.94 26.44
CA PRO A 68 -32.54 -8.86 25.80
C PRO A 68 -33.55 -9.37 26.79
N LEU A 69 -34.85 -9.26 26.49
CA LEU A 69 -35.92 -9.61 27.46
C LEU A 69 -36.47 -11.00 27.24
N SER A 70 -36.68 -11.43 25.97
CA SER A 70 -37.21 -12.76 25.69
C SER A 70 -36.10 -13.84 25.73
N VAL A 71 -36.50 -15.08 25.95
CA VAL A 71 -35.56 -16.22 25.96
C VAL A 71 -34.95 -16.39 24.58
N GLU A 72 -35.71 -16.19 23.50
CA GLU A 72 -35.26 -16.25 22.12
C GLU A 72 -34.17 -15.18 21.86
N ALA A 73 -34.39 -13.95 22.31
CA ALA A 73 -33.43 -12.86 22.17
C ALA A 73 -32.15 -13.14 22.95
N GLN A 74 -32.24 -13.71 24.15
CA GLN A 74 -31.07 -14.12 24.93
C GLN A 74 -30.28 -15.25 24.25
N MET A 75 -30.96 -16.21 23.65
CA MET A 75 -30.33 -17.30 22.88
C MET A 75 -29.62 -16.76 21.63
N GLU A 76 -30.25 -15.85 20.89
CA GLU A 76 -29.60 -15.20 19.74
C GLU A 76 -28.37 -14.40 20.18
N ALA A 77 -28.46 -13.63 21.26
CA ALA A 77 -27.34 -12.89 21.81
C ALA A 77 -26.18 -13.83 22.19
N ARG A 78 -26.47 -14.94 22.84
CA ARG A 78 -25.46 -15.90 23.28
C ARG A 78 -24.80 -16.69 22.12
N THR A 79 -25.57 -17.07 21.12
CA THR A 79 -25.07 -17.91 20.02
C THR A 79 -24.44 -17.12 18.90
N LEU A 80 -25.01 -15.95 18.53
CA LEU A 80 -24.62 -15.18 17.35
C LEU A 80 -23.80 -13.93 17.69
N MET A 81 -24.09 -13.28 18.81
CA MET A 81 -23.56 -11.94 19.11
C MET A 81 -22.48 -11.93 20.20
N LEU A 82 -22.27 -13.04 20.92
CA LEU A 82 -21.27 -13.07 21.99
C LEU A 82 -19.88 -12.75 21.45
N ALA A 83 -19.16 -11.87 22.12
CA ALA A 83 -17.84 -11.38 21.69
C ALA A 83 -16.82 -12.51 21.47
N SER A 84 -16.86 -13.57 22.30
CA SER A 84 -16.02 -14.75 22.16
C SER A 84 -16.31 -15.58 20.92
N ASN A 85 -17.49 -15.46 20.30
CA ASN A 85 -17.87 -16.15 19.07
C ASN A 85 -17.53 -15.34 17.80
N ASN A 86 -17.23 -14.04 17.93
CA ASN A 86 -16.95 -13.13 16.83
C ASN A 86 -15.46 -12.72 16.83
N VAL A 87 -14.61 -13.68 16.56
CA VAL A 87 -13.13 -13.54 16.63
C VAL A 87 -12.55 -12.95 15.35
N LEU A 88 -13.22 -13.13 14.20
CA LEU A 88 -12.75 -12.71 12.90
C LEU A 88 -13.58 -11.53 12.35
N PHE A 89 -12.91 -10.64 11.60
CA PHE A 89 -13.59 -9.61 10.85
C PHE A 89 -14.32 -10.19 9.64
N PRO A 90 -15.60 -9.90 9.45
CA PRO A 90 -16.33 -10.36 8.26
C PRO A 90 -15.81 -9.79 6.94
N ALA A 91 -15.11 -8.65 6.99
CA ALA A 91 -14.57 -7.98 5.82
C ALA A 91 -13.32 -8.68 5.24
N SER A 92 -12.40 -9.15 6.11
CA SER A 92 -11.09 -9.66 5.71
C SER A 92 -10.81 -11.09 6.17
N GLY A 93 -11.53 -11.58 7.16
CA GLY A 93 -11.22 -12.87 7.81
C GLY A 93 -10.00 -12.82 8.74
N GLU A 94 -9.44 -11.65 8.98
CA GLU A 94 -8.38 -11.47 9.95
C GLU A 94 -8.93 -11.42 11.38
N PRO A 95 -8.15 -11.79 12.41
CA PRO A 95 -8.60 -11.72 13.80
C PRO A 95 -8.95 -10.28 14.23
N SER A 96 -10.09 -10.12 14.86
CA SER A 96 -10.52 -8.86 15.48
C SER A 96 -9.95 -8.69 16.89
N ILE A 97 -9.64 -9.78 17.57
CA ILE A 97 -9.13 -9.84 18.94
C ILE A 97 -7.60 -9.75 19.01
N VAL A 98 -6.99 -8.89 18.21
CA VAL A 98 -5.54 -8.71 18.19
C VAL A 98 -5.13 -7.72 19.29
N PRO A 99 -4.17 -8.08 20.15
CA PRO A 99 -3.59 -7.16 21.11
C PRO A 99 -2.99 -5.92 20.46
N SER A 100 -2.96 -4.81 21.19
CA SER A 100 -2.44 -3.53 20.72
C SER A 100 -1.64 -2.82 21.81
N GLN A 101 -0.93 -1.75 21.45
CA GLN A 101 -0.21 -0.85 22.35
C GLN A 101 0.70 -1.60 23.33
N ASP A 102 0.47 -1.47 24.63
CA ASP A 102 1.35 -2.00 25.67
C ASP A 102 1.55 -3.52 25.62
N VAL A 103 0.51 -4.25 25.26
CA VAL A 103 0.59 -5.72 25.12
C VAL A 103 1.56 -6.10 24.01
N VAL A 104 1.45 -5.46 22.86
CA VAL A 104 2.37 -5.69 21.72
C VAL A 104 3.79 -5.31 22.11
N LEU A 105 3.98 -4.19 22.79
CA LEU A 105 5.29 -3.74 23.22
C LEU A 105 5.93 -4.71 24.22
N GLY A 106 5.16 -5.21 25.18
CA GLY A 106 5.63 -6.20 26.15
C GLY A 106 6.03 -7.52 25.52
N LEU A 107 5.19 -8.05 24.63
CA LEU A 107 5.48 -9.28 23.89
C LEU A 107 6.69 -9.12 22.96
N TYR A 108 6.80 -7.98 22.29
CA TYR A 108 7.93 -7.68 21.44
C TYR A 108 9.24 -7.61 22.23
N TYR A 109 9.25 -6.89 23.35
CA TYR A 109 10.41 -6.80 24.22
C TYR A 109 10.87 -8.17 24.73
N ALA A 110 9.94 -9.00 25.18
CA ALA A 110 10.23 -10.33 25.71
C ALA A 110 10.75 -11.31 24.64
N THR A 111 10.34 -11.13 23.37
CA THR A 111 10.73 -12.03 22.27
C THR A 111 11.93 -11.55 21.47
N ARG A 112 12.48 -10.36 21.79
CA ARG A 112 13.73 -9.88 21.22
C ARG A 112 14.91 -10.71 21.68
N ASP A 113 15.92 -10.82 20.82
CA ASP A 113 17.20 -11.42 21.13
C ASP A 113 18.28 -10.35 21.33
N ARG A 114 19.21 -10.62 22.24
CA ARG A 114 20.37 -9.78 22.51
C ARG A 114 21.63 -10.60 22.29
N ILE A 115 22.55 -10.07 21.51
CA ILE A 115 23.87 -10.64 21.30
C ILE A 115 24.71 -10.37 22.57
N ASN A 116 25.44 -11.39 23.03
CA ASN A 116 26.27 -11.33 24.22
C ASN A 116 25.48 -10.99 25.52
N GLY A 117 24.23 -11.45 25.59
CA GLY A 117 23.45 -11.34 26.81
C GLY A 117 23.96 -12.29 27.92
N LYS A 118 23.66 -11.96 29.18
CA LYS A 118 24.03 -12.84 30.32
C LYS A 118 23.34 -14.21 30.16
N GLY A 119 24.12 -15.28 30.20
CA GLY A 119 23.62 -16.65 30.04
C GLY A 119 23.46 -17.15 28.60
N GLU A 120 23.99 -16.42 27.60
CA GLU A 120 23.96 -16.87 26.22
C GLU A 120 24.64 -18.22 26.03
N GLY A 121 23.99 -19.12 25.26
CA GLY A 121 24.51 -20.45 24.91
C GLY A 121 24.32 -21.50 25.98
N LEU A 122 23.63 -21.24 27.07
CA LEU A 122 23.25 -22.25 28.06
C LEU A 122 22.19 -23.19 27.48
N VAL A 123 22.23 -24.45 27.95
CA VAL A 123 21.27 -25.48 27.54
C VAL A 123 20.43 -25.87 28.76
N PHE A 124 19.12 -25.89 28.57
CA PHE A 124 18.15 -26.18 29.63
C PHE A 124 17.33 -27.44 29.31
N ALA A 125 16.96 -28.16 30.36
CA ALA A 125 16.17 -29.38 30.25
C ALA A 125 14.69 -29.12 30.00
N ASP A 126 14.14 -28.06 30.54
CA ASP A 126 12.73 -27.64 30.38
C ASP A 126 12.55 -26.13 30.61
N THR A 127 11.33 -25.63 30.39
CA THR A 127 10.96 -24.24 30.61
C THR A 127 10.95 -23.85 32.08
N GLY A 128 10.67 -24.80 33.01
CA GLY A 128 10.72 -24.56 34.42
C GLY A 128 12.14 -24.31 34.93
N GLU A 129 13.15 -24.95 34.33
CA GLU A 129 14.56 -24.66 34.64
C GLU A 129 14.97 -23.28 34.13
N VAL A 130 14.49 -22.89 32.94
CA VAL A 130 14.70 -21.54 32.39
C VAL A 130 14.11 -20.47 33.31
N GLN A 131 12.89 -20.69 33.83
CA GLN A 131 12.26 -19.75 34.75
C GLN A 131 13.08 -19.61 36.07
N ARG A 132 13.55 -20.72 36.63
CA ARG A 132 14.39 -20.69 37.84
C ARG A 132 15.72 -19.96 37.62
N ALA A 133 16.35 -20.18 36.44
CA ALA A 133 17.58 -19.49 36.09
C ALA A 133 17.37 -17.97 35.90
N LEU A 134 16.22 -17.59 35.33
CA LEU A 134 15.83 -16.18 35.16
C LEU A 134 15.58 -15.52 36.55
N ASP A 135 14.89 -16.20 37.45
CA ASP A 135 14.58 -15.70 38.79
C ASP A 135 15.84 -15.60 39.67
N ALA A 136 16.80 -16.50 39.45
CA ALA A 136 18.13 -16.44 40.09
C ALA A 136 19.05 -15.35 39.49
N GLY A 137 18.64 -14.73 38.37
CA GLY A 137 19.42 -13.72 37.68
C GLY A 137 20.66 -14.27 36.92
N GLU A 138 20.71 -15.56 36.66
CA GLU A 138 21.79 -16.20 35.87
C GLU A 138 21.66 -15.98 34.37
N VAL A 139 20.44 -15.73 33.90
CA VAL A 139 20.14 -15.43 32.48
C VAL A 139 19.32 -14.16 32.35
N GLU A 140 19.52 -13.45 31.24
CA GLU A 140 18.67 -12.32 30.83
C GLU A 140 17.50 -12.79 29.96
N LEU A 141 16.40 -12.04 29.96
CA LEU A 141 15.19 -12.36 29.19
C LEU A 141 15.45 -12.49 27.65
N ALA A 142 16.38 -11.69 27.12
CA ALA A 142 16.74 -11.65 25.70
C ALA A 142 17.94 -12.56 25.35
N ALA A 143 18.48 -13.32 26.29
CA ALA A 143 19.63 -14.20 26.06
C ALA A 143 19.26 -15.36 25.13
N ARG A 144 20.13 -15.67 24.19
CA ARG A 144 20.00 -16.84 23.31
C ARG A 144 20.37 -18.12 24.06
N ILE A 145 19.46 -19.07 24.09
CA ILE A 145 19.60 -20.35 24.81
C ILE A 145 19.13 -21.52 23.95
N THR A 146 19.45 -22.71 24.36
CA THR A 146 18.90 -23.96 23.80
C THR A 146 18.06 -24.65 24.85
N VAL A 147 16.82 -24.96 24.52
CA VAL A 147 15.88 -25.61 25.45
C VAL A 147 15.31 -26.88 24.83
N ARG A 148 15.17 -27.93 25.64
CA ARG A 148 14.42 -29.10 25.23
C ARG A 148 12.94 -28.83 25.39
N MET A 149 12.22 -28.77 24.27
CA MET A 149 10.80 -28.44 24.22
C MET A 149 9.99 -29.66 23.79
N THR A 150 8.82 -29.80 24.35
CA THR A 150 7.84 -30.83 23.95
C THR A 150 6.71 -30.14 23.18
N GLU A 151 6.59 -30.48 21.92
CA GLU A 151 5.52 -30.03 21.04
C GLU A 151 4.44 -31.09 20.90
N TRP A 152 3.20 -30.64 20.75
CA TRP A 152 2.05 -31.53 20.57
C TRP A 152 1.54 -31.39 19.13
N THR A 153 1.72 -32.46 18.34
CA THR A 153 1.18 -32.55 16.97
C THR A 153 -0.07 -33.39 16.95
N LYS A 154 -1.11 -32.89 16.24
CA LYS A 154 -2.35 -33.64 16.06
C LYS A 154 -2.16 -34.70 14.96
N ASN A 155 -2.33 -35.95 15.28
CA ASN A 155 -2.33 -37.01 14.28
C ASN A 155 -3.57 -36.85 13.37
N LYS A 156 -3.37 -36.78 12.06
CA LYS A 156 -4.46 -36.64 11.08
C LYS A 156 -5.43 -37.82 11.05
N GLU A 157 -4.97 -39.03 11.39
CA GLU A 157 -5.78 -40.25 11.34
C GLU A 157 -6.58 -40.49 12.61
N THR A 158 -5.95 -40.36 13.79
CA THR A 158 -6.57 -40.66 15.07
C THR A 158 -7.19 -39.44 15.77
N GLY A 159 -6.82 -38.25 15.34
CA GLY A 159 -7.23 -37.00 16.00
C GLY A 159 -6.59 -36.72 17.36
N GLU A 160 -5.73 -37.62 17.85
CA GLU A 160 -5.06 -37.50 19.14
C GLU A 160 -3.79 -36.68 19.04
N PHE A 161 -3.43 -36.04 20.16
CA PHE A 161 -2.19 -35.23 20.26
C PHE A 161 -1.02 -36.14 20.67
N VAL A 162 -0.01 -36.21 19.81
CA VAL A 162 1.23 -36.94 20.05
C VAL A 162 2.34 -35.95 20.46
N PRO A 163 3.02 -36.19 21.60
CA PRO A 163 4.14 -35.36 22.02
C PRO A 163 5.40 -35.71 21.22
N SER A 164 6.10 -34.65 20.76
CA SER A 164 7.43 -34.75 20.14
C SER A 164 8.39 -33.84 20.91
N THR A 165 9.54 -34.36 21.29
CA THR A 165 10.52 -33.62 22.09
C THR A 165 11.77 -33.36 21.26
N SER A 166 12.18 -32.09 21.17
CA SER A 166 13.36 -31.65 20.43
C SER A 166 14.13 -30.59 21.18
N LEU A 167 15.43 -30.44 20.85
CA LEU A 167 16.23 -29.30 21.29
C LEU A 167 16.02 -28.15 20.30
N VAL A 168 15.62 -27.00 20.81
CA VAL A 168 15.32 -25.83 20.02
C VAL A 168 16.17 -24.63 20.46
N GLU A 169 16.82 -23.99 19.52
CA GLU A 169 17.49 -22.72 19.77
C GLU A 169 16.45 -21.58 19.83
N THR A 170 16.47 -20.85 20.92
CA THR A 170 15.49 -19.81 21.19
C THR A 170 16.05 -18.76 22.16
N THR A 171 15.21 -17.89 22.67
CA THR A 171 15.54 -16.96 23.75
C THR A 171 14.77 -17.32 25.01
N VAL A 172 15.24 -16.83 26.15
CA VAL A 172 14.57 -17.05 27.46
C VAL A 172 13.11 -16.61 27.42
N GLY A 173 12.83 -15.41 26.88
CA GLY A 173 11.47 -14.87 26.80
C GLY A 173 10.54 -15.70 25.88
N ARG A 174 11.05 -16.16 24.74
CA ARG A 174 10.28 -17.03 23.83
C ARG A 174 9.98 -18.37 24.44
N ALA A 175 10.97 -18.98 25.13
CA ALA A 175 10.80 -20.24 25.83
C ALA A 175 9.72 -20.17 26.93
N LEU A 176 9.70 -19.11 27.70
CA LEU A 176 8.68 -18.89 28.74
C LEU A 176 7.29 -18.63 28.17
N LEU A 177 7.21 -17.90 27.05
CA LEU A 177 5.94 -17.68 26.37
C LEU A 177 5.38 -18.96 25.70
N SER A 178 6.21 -19.97 25.45
CA SER A 178 5.75 -21.23 24.89
C SER A 178 4.74 -21.96 25.80
N GLU A 179 4.74 -21.69 27.09
CA GLU A 179 3.81 -22.29 28.06
C GLU A 179 2.34 -21.90 27.84
N ILE A 180 2.11 -20.73 27.20
CA ILE A 180 0.75 -20.27 26.89
C ILE A 180 0.21 -20.79 25.57
N LEU A 181 1.04 -21.47 24.75
CA LEU A 181 0.61 -22.01 23.46
C LEU A 181 -0.44 -23.11 23.64
N PRO A 182 -1.53 -23.07 22.83
CA PRO A 182 -2.48 -24.15 22.80
C PRO A 182 -1.86 -25.42 22.21
N LYS A 183 -2.34 -26.57 22.61
CA LYS A 183 -1.93 -27.85 22.05
C LYS A 183 -2.28 -27.90 20.55
N GLY A 184 -1.30 -28.28 19.73
CA GLY A 184 -1.47 -28.35 18.28
C GLY A 184 -0.94 -27.12 17.53
N LEU A 185 -0.49 -26.09 18.23
CA LEU A 185 0.19 -24.94 17.62
C LEU A 185 1.72 -25.13 17.76
N PRO A 186 2.47 -25.27 16.63
CA PRO A 186 3.92 -25.45 16.68
C PRO A 186 4.64 -24.23 17.26
N PHE A 187 5.67 -24.46 18.07
CA PHE A 187 6.49 -23.40 18.65
C PHE A 187 7.26 -22.58 17.60
N SER A 188 7.55 -23.17 16.44
CA SER A 188 8.20 -22.48 15.31
C SER A 188 7.48 -21.20 14.90
N ASN A 189 6.15 -21.15 15.02
CA ASN A 189 5.37 -19.95 14.73
C ASN A 189 5.61 -18.80 15.70
N MET A 190 6.03 -19.10 16.93
CA MET A 190 6.33 -18.12 17.99
C MET A 190 7.83 -17.82 18.14
N ASN A 191 8.73 -18.66 17.61
CA ASN A 191 10.17 -18.52 17.78
C ASN A 191 10.78 -17.40 16.92
N LYS A 192 10.26 -16.19 17.08
CA LYS A 192 10.69 -14.96 16.43
C LYS A 192 10.27 -13.76 17.24
N ALA A 193 10.78 -12.57 16.89
CA ALA A 193 10.31 -11.34 17.53
C ALA A 193 8.82 -11.09 17.15
N LEU A 194 7.96 -11.01 18.17
CA LEU A 194 6.51 -10.88 17.98
C LEU A 194 6.12 -9.42 17.77
N LYS A 195 6.07 -9.00 16.51
CA LYS A 195 5.48 -7.73 16.10
C LYS A 195 3.95 -7.87 15.99
N LYS A 196 3.22 -6.77 15.94
CA LYS A 196 1.75 -6.77 15.82
C LYS A 196 1.23 -7.66 14.70
N LYS A 197 1.88 -7.60 13.52
CA LYS A 197 1.52 -8.45 12.37
C LYS A 197 1.75 -9.94 12.65
N GLU A 198 2.83 -10.26 13.33
CA GLU A 198 3.16 -11.65 13.67
C GLU A 198 2.22 -12.23 14.73
N ILE A 199 1.80 -11.41 15.69
CA ILE A 199 0.78 -11.77 16.69
C ILE A 199 -0.57 -12.02 16.00
N SER A 200 -0.97 -11.19 15.06
CA SER A 200 -2.19 -11.39 14.27
C SER A 200 -2.15 -12.70 13.49
N LYS A 201 -1.04 -12.99 12.80
CA LYS A 201 -0.85 -14.27 12.10
C LYS A 201 -0.90 -15.45 13.06
N LEU A 202 -0.27 -15.34 14.23
CA LEU A 202 -0.25 -16.39 15.24
C LEU A 202 -1.67 -16.70 15.74
N ILE A 203 -2.48 -15.70 16.01
CA ILE A 203 -3.88 -15.86 16.43
C ILE A 203 -4.70 -16.49 15.29
N ASN A 204 -4.48 -16.08 14.04
CA ASN A 204 -5.17 -16.66 12.88
C ASN A 204 -4.83 -18.16 12.71
N VAL A 205 -3.55 -18.52 12.78
CA VAL A 205 -3.12 -19.92 12.71
C VAL A 205 -3.70 -20.73 13.88
N SER A 206 -3.74 -20.16 15.08
CA SER A 206 -4.37 -20.78 16.25
C SER A 206 -5.86 -21.03 16.00
N PHE A 207 -6.59 -20.06 15.45
CA PHE A 207 -8.00 -20.22 15.11
C PHE A 207 -8.23 -21.39 14.12
N ARG A 208 -7.39 -21.49 13.09
CA ARG A 208 -7.52 -22.55 12.07
C ARG A 208 -7.18 -23.95 12.60
N LYS A 209 -6.12 -24.06 13.40
CA LYS A 209 -5.62 -25.36 13.90
C LYS A 209 -6.24 -25.83 15.20
N CYS A 210 -6.47 -24.92 16.13
CA CYS A 210 -6.90 -25.26 17.49
C CYS A 210 -8.40 -24.97 17.75
N GLY A 211 -9.06 -24.21 16.89
CA GLY A 211 -10.47 -23.85 17.02
C GLY A 211 -10.72 -22.59 17.85
N LEU A 212 -11.99 -22.22 17.93
CA LEU A 212 -12.45 -20.94 18.50
C LEU A 212 -12.12 -20.80 20.00
N LYS A 213 -12.51 -21.79 20.80
CA LYS A 213 -12.36 -21.73 22.26
C LYS A 213 -10.91 -21.60 22.70
N GLU A 214 -10.04 -22.42 22.15
CA GLU A 214 -8.61 -22.40 22.48
C GLU A 214 -7.96 -21.09 22.04
N THR A 215 -8.37 -20.52 20.93
CA THR A 215 -7.87 -19.24 20.42
C THR A 215 -8.27 -18.07 21.31
N VAL A 216 -9.51 -18.04 21.81
CA VAL A 216 -9.96 -16.99 22.73
C VAL A 216 -9.17 -17.06 24.04
N VAL A 217 -8.99 -18.24 24.61
CA VAL A 217 -8.19 -18.43 25.82
C VAL A 217 -6.73 -18.05 25.59
N PHE A 218 -6.18 -18.40 24.43
CA PHE A 218 -4.82 -18.04 24.06
C PHE A 218 -4.63 -16.52 23.93
N ALA A 219 -5.57 -15.83 23.25
CA ALA A 219 -5.55 -14.37 23.13
C ALA A 219 -5.62 -13.67 24.48
N ASP A 220 -6.44 -14.17 25.41
CA ASP A 220 -6.52 -13.63 26.77
C ASP A 220 -5.23 -13.84 27.57
N LYS A 221 -4.62 -15.02 27.46
CA LYS A 221 -3.30 -15.28 28.06
C LYS A 221 -2.21 -14.39 27.46
N LEU A 222 -2.23 -14.15 26.14
CA LEU A 222 -1.32 -13.20 25.50
C LEU A 222 -1.49 -11.78 26.05
N LEU A 223 -2.73 -11.35 26.22
CA LEU A 223 -3.05 -10.04 26.78
C LEU A 223 -2.46 -9.88 28.21
N GLN A 224 -2.74 -10.82 29.10
CA GLN A 224 -2.29 -10.77 30.49
C GLN A 224 -0.76 -10.83 30.59
N ASN A 225 -0.12 -11.74 29.85
CA ASN A 225 1.34 -11.81 29.84
C ASN A 225 1.98 -10.59 29.20
N GLY A 226 1.37 -10.03 28.13
CA GLY A 226 1.85 -8.81 27.50
C GLY A 226 1.86 -7.62 28.45
N PHE A 227 0.82 -7.42 29.23
CA PHE A 227 0.80 -6.35 30.25
C PHE A 227 1.86 -6.56 31.33
N ARG A 228 2.00 -7.79 31.83
CA ARG A 228 3.03 -8.13 32.83
C ARG A 228 4.44 -7.88 32.28
N LEU A 229 4.71 -8.28 31.06
CA LEU A 229 6.00 -8.09 30.40
C LEU A 229 6.28 -6.62 30.08
N ALA A 230 5.29 -5.86 29.68
CA ALA A 230 5.42 -4.41 29.47
C ALA A 230 5.77 -3.67 30.76
N THR A 231 5.14 -4.04 31.88
CA THR A 231 5.46 -3.50 33.22
C THR A 231 6.91 -3.85 33.62
N ARG A 232 7.33 -5.09 33.37
CA ARG A 232 8.72 -5.52 33.64
C ARG A 232 9.74 -4.82 32.76
N ALA A 233 9.40 -4.55 31.49
CA ALA A 233 10.26 -3.87 30.52
C ALA A 233 10.55 -2.42 30.94
N GLY A 234 9.56 -1.73 31.53
CA GLY A 234 9.70 -0.35 31.98
C GLY A 234 10.12 0.63 30.89
N ILE A 235 9.64 0.44 29.67
CA ILE A 235 10.01 1.26 28.49
C ILE A 235 9.41 2.66 28.65
N SER A 236 10.26 3.68 28.52
CA SER A 236 9.89 5.09 28.56
C SER A 236 10.62 5.85 27.45
N ILE A 237 10.17 7.07 27.18
CA ILE A 237 10.76 7.94 26.17
C ILE A 237 11.41 9.13 26.84
N CYS A 238 12.64 9.44 26.45
CA CYS A 238 13.31 10.69 26.80
C CYS A 238 13.75 11.45 25.53
N ILE A 239 14.19 12.69 25.70
CA ILE A 239 14.64 13.53 24.58
C ILE A 239 15.87 12.93 23.90
N ASP A 240 16.74 12.28 24.66
CA ASP A 240 17.97 11.67 24.13
C ASP A 240 17.71 10.42 23.27
N ASP A 241 16.55 9.79 23.40
CA ASP A 241 16.14 8.67 22.52
C ASP A 241 15.83 9.14 21.09
N MET A 242 15.56 10.42 20.91
CA MET A 242 15.29 11.04 19.63
C MET A 242 16.59 11.40 18.92
N LEU A 243 17.24 10.43 18.31
CA LEU A 243 18.55 10.62 17.66
C LEU A 243 18.39 11.39 16.35
N VAL A 244 18.96 12.60 16.32
CA VAL A 244 19.04 13.41 15.09
C VAL A 244 20.27 12.95 14.29
N PRO A 245 20.14 12.55 13.02
CA PRO A 245 21.28 12.11 12.24
C PRO A 245 22.27 13.24 12.00
N PRO A 246 23.59 13.03 12.21
CA PRO A 246 24.60 14.08 11.99
C PRO A 246 24.70 14.46 10.51
N GLN A 247 24.35 13.58 9.58
CA GLN A 247 24.33 13.82 8.15
C GLN A 247 23.22 14.77 7.70
N LYS A 248 22.22 15.05 8.56
CA LYS A 248 21.11 15.95 8.24
C LYS A 248 21.58 17.31 7.73
N ALA A 249 22.55 17.92 8.39
CA ALA A 249 23.08 19.23 8.03
C ALA A 249 23.70 19.23 6.62
N SER A 250 24.45 18.19 6.26
CA SER A 250 25.09 18.08 4.93
C SER A 250 24.07 17.85 3.82
N ILE A 251 22.99 17.08 4.09
CA ILE A 251 21.91 16.82 3.13
C ILE A 251 21.14 18.12 2.86
N ILE A 252 20.81 18.86 3.92
CA ILE A 252 20.11 20.14 3.79
C ILE A 252 20.95 21.16 3.03
N GLU A 253 22.25 21.29 3.35
CA GLU A 253 23.13 22.22 2.67
C GLU A 253 23.27 21.90 1.16
N ARG A 254 23.40 20.61 0.81
CA ARG A 254 23.41 20.19 -0.59
C ARG A 254 22.11 20.56 -1.30
N SER A 255 20.98 20.26 -0.68
CA SER A 255 19.66 20.60 -1.24
C SER A 255 19.45 22.09 -1.39
N GLU A 256 19.94 22.92 -0.47
CA GLU A 256 19.90 24.39 -0.59
C GLU A 256 20.77 24.90 -1.76
N LYS A 257 21.92 24.26 -2.02
CA LYS A 257 22.74 24.59 -3.19
C LYS A 257 22.02 24.28 -4.49
N ASP A 258 21.37 23.10 -4.57
CA ASP A 258 20.58 22.70 -5.73
C ASP A 258 19.40 23.64 -5.97
N VAL A 259 18.72 24.08 -4.91
CA VAL A 259 17.63 25.07 -5.00
C VAL A 259 18.14 26.43 -5.48
N LYS A 260 19.31 26.89 -5.01
CA LYS A 260 19.95 28.14 -5.48
C LYS A 260 20.32 28.05 -6.96
N GLU A 261 20.82 26.91 -7.40
CA GLU A 261 21.13 26.68 -8.82
C GLU A 261 19.87 26.75 -9.69
N ILE A 262 18.77 26.13 -9.26
CA ILE A 262 17.49 26.24 -9.96
C ILE A 262 16.97 27.68 -9.98
N ALA A 263 17.14 28.42 -8.89
CA ALA A 263 16.77 29.83 -8.85
C ALA A 263 17.61 30.68 -9.83
N GLN A 264 18.91 30.39 -10.00
CA GLN A 264 19.75 31.02 -11.00
C GLN A 264 19.33 30.66 -12.43
N GLN A 265 19.00 29.39 -12.69
CA GLN A 265 18.46 28.95 -13.98
C GLN A 265 17.14 29.65 -14.31
N TYR A 266 16.28 29.90 -13.32
CA TYR A 266 15.07 30.66 -13.48
C TYR A 266 15.40 32.16 -13.81
N ALA A 267 16.32 32.78 -13.09
CA ALA A 267 16.73 34.17 -13.34
C ALA A 267 17.38 34.33 -14.73
N SER A 268 18.05 33.31 -15.27
CA SER A 268 18.61 33.30 -16.62
C SER A 268 17.59 32.92 -17.72
N GLY A 269 16.34 32.61 -17.37
CA GLY A 269 15.27 32.26 -18.29
C GLY A 269 15.33 30.83 -18.87
N LEU A 270 16.15 29.94 -18.32
CA LEU A 270 16.24 28.56 -18.74
C LEU A 270 15.06 27.71 -18.28
N VAL A 271 14.37 28.13 -17.22
CA VAL A 271 13.23 27.43 -16.61
C VAL A 271 12.09 28.42 -16.37
N THR A 272 10.85 27.92 -16.50
CA THR A 272 9.67 28.72 -16.17
C THR A 272 9.42 28.75 -14.66
N SER A 273 8.55 29.64 -14.20
CA SER A 273 8.14 29.76 -12.80
C SER A 273 7.60 28.47 -12.24
N GLY A 274 6.75 27.75 -12.98
CA GLY A 274 6.19 26.52 -12.52
C GLY A 274 7.14 25.32 -12.61
N GLU A 275 8.03 25.27 -13.60
CA GLU A 275 9.12 24.30 -13.61
C GLU A 275 10.03 24.48 -12.38
N ARG A 276 10.35 25.72 -12.04
CA ARG A 276 11.10 26.06 -10.82
C ARG A 276 10.39 25.51 -9.59
N TYR A 277 9.10 25.81 -9.45
CA TYR A 277 8.28 25.32 -8.33
C TYR A 277 8.31 23.80 -8.21
N ASN A 278 8.06 23.10 -9.30
CA ASN A 278 8.05 21.63 -9.32
C ASN A 278 9.41 21.03 -8.98
N LYS A 279 10.49 21.60 -9.52
CA LYS A 279 11.87 21.17 -9.23
C LYS A 279 12.26 21.39 -7.77
N VAL A 280 11.91 22.53 -7.20
CA VAL A 280 12.17 22.84 -5.79
C VAL A 280 11.43 21.89 -4.88
N VAL A 281 10.14 21.62 -5.14
CA VAL A 281 9.34 20.66 -4.38
C VAL A 281 9.93 19.25 -4.48
N ASP A 282 10.39 18.82 -5.65
CA ASP A 282 11.01 17.50 -5.84
C ASP A 282 12.34 17.38 -5.08
N ILE A 283 13.20 18.40 -5.13
CA ILE A 283 14.46 18.43 -4.38
C ILE A 283 14.21 18.28 -2.87
N TRP A 284 13.28 19.04 -2.33
CA TRP A 284 12.97 18.96 -0.90
C TRP A 284 12.25 17.67 -0.51
N GLY A 285 11.44 17.09 -1.38
CA GLY A 285 10.84 15.77 -1.20
C GLY A 285 11.92 14.68 -1.10
N LYS A 286 12.87 14.66 -2.03
CA LYS A 286 14.01 13.74 -2.01
C LYS A 286 14.91 13.94 -0.79
N ALA A 287 15.18 15.17 -0.42
CA ALA A 287 15.96 15.47 0.78
C ALA A 287 15.29 14.94 2.06
N GLY A 288 13.97 15.13 2.19
CA GLY A 288 13.20 14.59 3.32
C GLY A 288 13.22 13.07 3.39
N ASP A 289 13.12 12.39 2.25
CA ASP A 289 13.20 10.92 2.18
C ASP A 289 14.60 10.41 2.50
N GLU A 290 15.65 11.09 2.04
CA GLU A 290 17.04 10.74 2.35
C GLU A 290 17.34 10.91 3.85
N VAL A 291 16.92 12.03 4.45
CA VAL A 291 17.03 12.24 5.90
C VAL A 291 16.27 11.16 6.68
N SER A 292 15.07 10.79 6.23
CA SER A 292 14.29 9.72 6.84
C SER A 292 15.00 8.37 6.78
N LYS A 293 15.58 8.01 5.64
CA LYS A 293 16.35 6.75 5.48
C LYS A 293 17.56 6.71 6.39
N VAL A 294 18.35 7.79 6.43
CA VAL A 294 19.54 7.88 7.28
C VAL A 294 19.16 7.82 8.75
N MET A 295 18.12 8.53 9.16
CA MET A 295 17.61 8.50 10.53
C MET A 295 17.16 7.10 10.95
N MET A 296 16.36 6.43 10.12
CA MET A 296 15.88 5.08 10.41
C MET A 296 17.03 4.07 10.45
N ALA A 297 18.01 4.18 9.58
CA ALA A 297 19.20 3.34 9.59
C ALA A 297 20.02 3.50 10.88
N GLN A 298 20.14 4.73 11.38
CA GLN A 298 20.82 5.01 12.64
C GLN A 298 20.03 4.52 13.86
N LEU A 299 18.71 4.71 13.87
CA LEU A 299 17.84 4.26 14.97
C LEU A 299 17.71 2.73 15.01
N SER A 300 17.75 2.05 13.87
CA SER A 300 17.47 0.62 13.77
C SER A 300 18.65 -0.27 14.18
N LYS A 301 19.86 0.23 14.14
CA LYS A 301 21.07 -0.57 14.36
C LYS A 301 21.92 -0.02 15.52
N GLN A 302 22.46 -0.95 16.28
CA GLN A 302 23.37 -0.71 17.38
C GLN A 302 24.59 -1.64 17.22
N LYS A 303 25.80 -1.11 17.35
CA LYS A 303 27.02 -1.93 17.32
C LYS A 303 27.24 -2.55 18.68
N VAL A 304 27.40 -3.85 18.72
CA VAL A 304 27.63 -4.64 19.93
C VAL A 304 28.81 -5.60 19.67
N VAL A 305 29.60 -5.85 20.69
CA VAL A 305 30.71 -6.82 20.63
C VAL A 305 30.17 -8.20 20.97
N ASP A 306 30.41 -9.19 20.11
CA ASP A 306 30.02 -10.57 20.37
C ASP A 306 30.98 -11.27 21.34
N ARG A 307 30.72 -12.54 21.67
CA ARG A 307 31.59 -13.37 22.54
C ARG A 307 33.02 -13.54 22.02
N HIS A 308 33.22 -13.37 20.73
CA HIS A 308 34.51 -13.53 20.08
C HIS A 308 35.27 -12.21 19.93
N GLY A 309 34.76 -11.12 20.51
CA GLY A 309 35.35 -9.80 20.43
C GLY A 309 35.15 -9.08 19.08
N LYS A 310 34.26 -9.58 18.22
CA LYS A 310 33.95 -8.98 16.92
C LYS A 310 32.77 -8.03 17.04
N GLU A 311 32.87 -6.85 16.47
CA GLU A 311 31.74 -5.93 16.35
C GLU A 311 30.71 -6.49 15.34
N VAL A 312 29.47 -6.59 15.81
CA VAL A 312 28.31 -7.06 15.04
C VAL A 312 27.17 -6.06 15.17
N ASP A 313 26.41 -5.86 14.10
CA ASP A 313 25.21 -5.05 14.11
C ASP A 313 24.08 -5.82 14.79
N GLN A 314 23.47 -5.19 15.78
CA GLN A 314 22.27 -5.67 16.46
C GLN A 314 21.12 -4.69 16.23
N GLU A 315 19.89 -5.19 16.17
CA GLU A 315 18.72 -4.32 16.22
C GLU A 315 18.69 -3.51 17.50
N SER A 316 18.45 -2.22 17.39
CA SER A 316 18.52 -1.28 18.52
C SER A 316 17.47 -1.57 19.59
N PHE A 317 17.83 -1.33 20.84
CA PHE A 317 16.92 -1.27 21.99
C PHE A 317 16.44 0.15 22.30
N ASN A 318 16.54 1.09 21.35
CA ASN A 318 16.00 2.42 21.50
C ASN A 318 14.48 2.36 21.66
N SER A 319 13.94 3.05 22.67
CA SER A 319 12.51 3.00 23.01
C SER A 319 11.61 3.40 21.85
N ILE A 320 11.95 4.46 21.14
CA ILE A 320 11.18 4.95 19.99
C ILE A 320 11.19 3.95 18.84
N TYR A 321 12.37 3.39 18.54
CA TYR A 321 12.50 2.35 17.52
C TYR A 321 11.69 1.11 17.88
N MET A 322 11.77 0.63 19.12
CA MET A 322 10.99 -0.52 19.58
C MET A 322 9.48 -0.29 19.46
N MET A 323 8.98 0.90 19.82
CA MET A 323 7.56 1.22 19.71
C MET A 323 7.07 1.24 18.26
N ALA A 324 7.87 1.79 17.36
CA ALA A 324 7.51 1.87 15.93
C ALA A 324 7.68 0.53 15.21
N ASP A 325 8.78 -0.18 15.43
CA ASP A 325 9.07 -1.46 14.77
C ASP A 325 8.12 -2.58 15.21
N SER A 326 7.75 -2.61 16.49
CA SER A 326 6.76 -3.55 17.01
C SER A 326 5.35 -3.32 16.46
N GLY A 327 5.05 -2.12 15.97
CA GLY A 327 3.69 -1.72 15.57
C GLY A 327 2.80 -1.36 16.78
N ALA A 328 3.37 -1.22 17.97
CA ALA A 328 2.62 -0.84 19.18
C ALA A 328 2.11 0.60 19.09
N ARG A 329 2.97 1.54 18.74
CA ARG A 329 2.63 2.96 18.62
C ARG A 329 3.61 3.68 17.71
N GLY A 330 3.08 4.62 16.91
CA GLY A 330 3.88 5.44 16.03
C GLY A 330 4.19 4.80 14.67
N SER A 331 4.59 5.63 13.74
CA SER A 331 5.01 5.24 12.39
C SER A 331 6.33 5.91 12.04
N ALA A 332 7.03 5.40 11.02
CA ALA A 332 8.25 6.03 10.52
C ALA A 332 8.04 7.50 10.12
N ALA A 333 6.87 7.86 9.59
CA ALA A 333 6.52 9.23 9.25
C ALA A 333 6.42 10.15 10.49
N GLN A 334 5.89 9.64 11.60
CA GLN A 334 5.81 10.39 12.85
C GLN A 334 7.20 10.57 13.48
N ILE A 335 8.04 9.53 13.47
CA ILE A 335 9.42 9.63 13.95
C ILE A 335 10.22 10.63 13.12
N ARG A 336 10.02 10.66 11.80
CA ARG A 336 10.65 11.65 10.91
C ARG A 336 10.35 13.08 11.34
N GLN A 337 9.12 13.38 11.74
CA GLN A 337 8.75 14.71 12.22
C GLN A 337 9.38 15.06 13.58
N VAL A 338 9.63 14.04 14.42
CA VAL A 338 10.19 14.22 15.76
C VAL A 338 11.71 14.36 15.75
N ALA A 339 12.41 13.51 15.00
CA ALA A 339 13.87 13.40 15.04
C ALA A 339 14.58 13.67 13.71
N GLY A 340 13.87 13.75 12.60
CA GLY A 340 14.40 14.01 11.29
C GLY A 340 14.16 15.44 10.79
N MET A 341 13.31 15.56 9.78
CA MET A 341 12.89 16.80 9.17
C MET A 341 11.38 16.78 8.95
N ARG A 342 10.68 17.82 9.37
CA ARG A 342 9.22 17.86 9.22
C ARG A 342 8.78 17.89 7.74
N GLY A 343 9.51 18.63 6.90
CA GLY A 343 9.33 18.63 5.45
C GLY A 343 8.36 19.69 4.93
N LEU A 344 7.79 19.41 3.75
CA LEU A 344 6.92 20.33 3.03
C LEU A 344 5.53 20.38 3.65
N MET A 345 4.92 21.58 3.67
CA MET A 345 3.57 21.82 4.18
C MET A 345 2.61 22.15 3.05
N ALA A 346 1.36 21.70 3.20
CA ALA A 346 0.28 22.00 2.25
C ALA A 346 -0.46 23.30 2.64
N ARG A 347 -0.83 24.09 1.63
CA ARG A 347 -1.76 25.21 1.78
C ARG A 347 -3.20 24.71 1.86
N PRO A 348 -4.15 25.54 2.30
CA PRO A 348 -5.57 25.19 2.30
C PRO A 348 -6.14 24.82 0.93
N ASP A 349 -5.60 25.40 -0.17
CA ASP A 349 -5.98 25.09 -1.55
C ASP A 349 -5.42 23.74 -2.08
N GLY A 350 -4.55 23.09 -1.31
CA GLY A 350 -3.91 21.82 -1.66
C GLY A 350 -2.54 21.98 -2.34
N SER A 351 -2.11 23.18 -2.70
CA SER A 351 -0.76 23.44 -3.20
C SER A 351 0.28 23.26 -2.08
N ILE A 352 1.52 22.97 -2.46
CA ILE A 352 2.62 22.78 -1.52
C ILE A 352 3.38 24.10 -1.38
N ILE A 353 3.77 24.45 -0.15
CA ILE A 353 4.61 25.60 0.11
C ILE A 353 6.04 25.25 -0.27
N GLU A 354 6.70 26.08 -1.11
CA GLU A 354 8.06 25.81 -1.61
C GLU A 354 9.11 25.71 -0.50
N THR A 355 8.95 26.48 0.57
CA THR A 355 9.88 26.49 1.69
C THR A 355 9.54 25.37 2.66
N PRO A 356 10.40 24.35 2.84
CA PRO A 356 10.15 23.28 3.76
C PRO A 356 10.45 23.69 5.19
N ILE A 357 9.91 22.94 6.14
CA ILE A 357 10.31 23.01 7.54
C ILE A 357 11.47 22.05 7.75
N THR A 358 12.69 22.59 7.84
CA THR A 358 13.92 21.79 8.02
C THR A 358 14.14 21.35 9.47
N ALA A 359 13.53 22.06 10.43
CA ALA A 359 13.57 21.70 11.83
C ALA A 359 12.68 20.48 12.13
N ASN A 360 13.00 19.77 13.18
CA ASN A 360 12.16 18.74 13.78
C ASN A 360 11.61 19.22 15.15
N PHE A 361 10.74 18.44 15.75
CA PHE A 361 10.16 18.82 17.06
C PHE A 361 11.18 18.84 18.20
N ARG A 362 12.24 18.01 18.11
CA ARG A 362 13.31 18.03 19.12
C ARG A 362 14.10 19.33 19.10
N GLU A 363 14.43 19.85 17.91
CA GLU A 363 15.15 21.11 17.72
C GLU A 363 14.25 22.31 18.01
N GLY A 364 12.95 22.17 17.86
CA GLY A 364 11.97 23.22 17.96
C GLY A 364 11.76 23.98 16.64
N LEU A 365 10.51 24.38 16.38
CA LEU A 365 10.13 25.17 15.21
C LEU A 365 10.24 26.65 15.52
N ASN A 366 10.62 27.45 14.53
CA ASN A 366 10.51 28.90 14.63
C ASN A 366 9.04 29.37 14.48
N VAL A 367 8.75 30.61 14.74
CA VAL A 367 7.38 31.16 14.72
C VAL A 367 6.72 31.03 13.34
N LEU A 368 7.48 31.30 12.26
CA LEU A 368 6.97 31.20 10.89
C LEU A 368 6.67 29.74 10.51
N GLU A 369 7.56 28.83 10.84
CA GLU A 369 7.39 27.38 10.61
C GLU A 369 6.17 26.82 11.36
N TYR A 370 5.97 27.26 12.60
CA TYR A 370 4.79 26.91 13.37
C TYR A 370 3.50 27.45 12.73
N PHE A 371 3.51 28.72 12.31
CA PHE A 371 2.36 29.33 11.65
C PHE A 371 2.00 28.63 10.33
N ILE A 372 2.98 28.30 9.51
CA ILE A 372 2.81 27.53 8.27
C ILE A 372 2.17 26.16 8.58
N SER A 373 2.58 25.50 9.65
CA SER A 373 2.03 24.22 10.08
C SER A 373 0.55 24.27 10.42
N THR A 374 0.04 25.41 10.91
CA THR A 374 -1.37 25.55 11.31
C THR A 374 -2.33 25.45 10.14
N HIS A 375 -1.92 25.83 8.92
CA HIS A 375 -2.76 25.69 7.72
C HIS A 375 -3.10 24.23 7.42
N GLY A 376 -2.10 23.36 7.46
CA GLY A 376 -2.31 21.92 7.24
C GLY A 376 -3.14 21.28 8.35
N ALA A 377 -2.92 21.64 9.59
CA ALA A 377 -3.70 21.15 10.73
C ALA A 377 -5.18 21.54 10.62
N ARG A 378 -5.47 22.81 10.31
CA ARG A 378 -6.85 23.29 10.14
C ARG A 378 -7.55 22.60 8.96
N LYS A 379 -6.85 22.45 7.82
CA LYS A 379 -7.39 21.73 6.68
C LYS A 379 -7.73 20.28 7.04
N GLY A 380 -6.83 19.59 7.76
CA GLY A 380 -7.04 18.22 8.22
C GLY A 380 -8.29 18.08 9.09
N LEU A 381 -8.51 19.01 10.02
CA LEU A 381 -9.71 19.04 10.88
C LEU A 381 -11.00 19.23 10.07
N ALA A 382 -11.02 20.19 9.16
CA ALA A 382 -12.18 20.46 8.32
C ALA A 382 -12.49 19.27 7.37
N ASP A 383 -11.45 18.72 6.72
CA ASP A 383 -11.59 17.59 5.81
C ASP A 383 -12.13 16.36 6.55
N THR A 384 -11.69 16.08 7.76
CA THR A 384 -12.17 14.96 8.57
C THR A 384 -13.66 15.08 8.84
N ALA A 385 -14.12 16.26 9.26
CA ALA A 385 -15.53 16.48 9.56
C ALA A 385 -16.43 16.29 8.32
N LEU A 386 -16.04 16.85 7.17
CA LEU A 386 -16.83 16.77 5.94
C LEU A 386 -16.79 15.36 5.31
N LYS A 387 -15.65 14.72 5.28
CA LYS A 387 -15.50 13.39 4.67
C LYS A 387 -16.20 12.30 5.48
N THR A 388 -16.27 12.42 6.81
CA THR A 388 -17.02 11.49 7.66
C THR A 388 -18.49 11.42 7.25
N ALA A 389 -19.12 12.57 7.01
CA ALA A 389 -20.51 12.63 6.55
C ALA A 389 -20.68 11.98 5.16
N ASN A 390 -19.76 12.25 4.23
CA ASN A 390 -19.78 11.66 2.88
C ASN A 390 -19.60 10.15 2.90
N SER A 391 -18.71 9.63 3.74
CA SER A 391 -18.51 8.19 3.94
C SER A 391 -19.76 7.51 4.50
N GLY A 392 -20.39 8.10 5.49
CA GLY A 392 -21.64 7.60 6.06
C GLY A 392 -22.77 7.57 5.03
N TYR A 393 -22.92 8.60 4.22
CA TYR A 393 -23.91 8.65 3.15
C TYR A 393 -23.63 7.61 2.04
N LEU A 394 -22.38 7.39 1.66
CA LEU A 394 -22.02 6.34 0.73
C LEU A 394 -22.41 4.96 1.26
N THR A 395 -22.09 4.68 2.52
CA THR A 395 -22.42 3.40 3.18
C THR A 395 -23.92 3.16 3.17
N ARG A 396 -24.73 4.16 3.52
CA ARG A 396 -26.19 4.06 3.49
C ARG A 396 -26.70 3.71 2.10
N ARG A 397 -26.25 4.39 1.06
CA ARG A 397 -26.67 4.11 -0.32
C ARG A 397 -26.28 2.70 -0.77
N LEU A 398 -25.08 2.22 -0.40
CA LEU A 398 -24.65 0.87 -0.69
C LEU A 398 -25.54 -0.17 0.02
N VAL A 399 -25.86 0.03 1.28
CA VAL A 399 -26.77 -0.85 2.02
C VAL A 399 -28.17 -0.89 1.39
N ASP A 400 -28.73 0.27 1.02
CA ASP A 400 -30.04 0.35 0.40
C ASP A 400 -30.13 -0.43 -0.92
N VAL A 401 -29.06 -0.43 -1.71
CA VAL A 401 -28.99 -1.16 -2.99
C VAL A 401 -28.76 -2.65 -2.81
N THR A 402 -28.00 -3.06 -1.79
CA THR A 402 -27.51 -4.45 -1.66
C THR A 402 -28.25 -5.25 -0.58
N GLN A 403 -29.20 -4.66 0.16
CA GLN A 403 -29.88 -5.33 1.28
C GLN A 403 -30.60 -6.63 0.90
N ASP A 404 -31.07 -6.72 -0.33
CA ASP A 404 -31.83 -7.90 -0.83
C ASP A 404 -30.91 -9.06 -1.27
N LEU A 405 -29.58 -8.83 -1.32
CA LEU A 405 -28.64 -9.86 -1.71
C LEU A 405 -28.32 -10.78 -0.53
N VAL A 406 -28.96 -11.94 -0.53
CA VAL A 406 -28.89 -12.95 0.53
C VAL A 406 -28.52 -14.30 -0.06
N VAL A 407 -27.87 -15.17 0.72
CA VAL A 407 -27.59 -16.54 0.33
C VAL A 407 -28.87 -17.38 0.45
N THR A 408 -29.43 -17.85 -0.68
CA THR A 408 -30.72 -18.52 -0.72
C THR A 408 -30.64 -20.02 -1.02
N GLU A 409 -29.56 -20.46 -1.67
CA GLU A 409 -29.36 -21.86 -2.12
C GLU A 409 -27.98 -22.35 -1.68
N GLU A 410 -27.83 -23.67 -1.55
CA GLU A 410 -26.52 -24.27 -1.25
C GLU A 410 -25.62 -24.31 -2.50
N ASP A 411 -26.18 -24.75 -3.63
CA ASP A 411 -25.42 -24.87 -4.90
C ASP A 411 -26.35 -24.58 -6.09
N CYS A 412 -25.93 -23.67 -6.96
CA CYS A 412 -26.63 -23.39 -8.22
C CYS A 412 -26.25 -24.34 -9.36
N GLY A 413 -25.25 -25.20 -9.15
CA GLY A 413 -24.80 -26.20 -10.14
C GLY A 413 -24.06 -25.63 -11.36
N THR A 414 -23.64 -24.36 -11.34
CA THR A 414 -22.93 -23.75 -12.47
C THR A 414 -21.53 -24.33 -12.66
N ALA A 415 -21.12 -24.52 -13.92
CA ALA A 415 -19.74 -24.81 -14.30
C ALA A 415 -18.94 -23.54 -14.64
N ASN A 416 -19.61 -22.40 -14.65
CA ASN A 416 -18.97 -21.12 -14.95
C ASN A 416 -18.13 -20.65 -13.76
N GLY A 417 -17.04 -19.99 -14.06
CA GLY A 417 -16.12 -19.46 -13.04
C GLY A 417 -15.13 -18.48 -13.64
N SER A 418 -14.31 -17.92 -12.80
CA SER A 418 -13.23 -17.01 -13.18
C SER A 418 -11.89 -17.69 -13.03
N LEU A 419 -11.05 -17.56 -14.06
CA LEU A 419 -9.68 -18.08 -14.01
C LEU A 419 -8.80 -17.13 -13.20
N MET A 420 -8.23 -17.63 -12.10
CA MET A 420 -7.36 -16.87 -11.21
C MET A 420 -5.90 -17.26 -11.45
N ARG A 421 -5.06 -16.22 -11.57
CA ARG A 421 -3.59 -16.33 -11.67
C ARG A 421 -2.98 -15.33 -10.69
N ALA A 422 -1.70 -15.51 -10.36
CA ALA A 422 -0.95 -14.50 -9.64
C ALA A 422 -0.87 -13.20 -10.45
N ILE A 423 -1.03 -12.06 -9.79
CA ILE A 423 -0.84 -10.74 -10.42
C ILE A 423 0.63 -10.37 -10.32
N VAL A 424 1.28 -10.27 -11.46
CA VAL A 424 2.70 -9.92 -11.56
C VAL A 424 2.83 -8.62 -12.37
N GLU A 425 3.48 -7.61 -11.80
CA GLU A 425 3.83 -6.37 -12.49
C GLU A 425 5.33 -6.11 -12.34
N GLY A 426 6.02 -5.87 -13.46
CA GLY A 426 7.44 -5.57 -13.45
C GLY A 426 8.35 -6.67 -12.88
N GLY A 427 7.93 -7.95 -12.95
CA GLY A 427 8.66 -9.08 -12.37
C GLY A 427 8.44 -9.29 -10.87
N GLU A 428 7.66 -8.43 -10.21
CA GLU A 428 7.30 -8.55 -8.81
C GLU A 428 5.87 -9.06 -8.67
N VAL A 429 5.66 -10.06 -7.83
CA VAL A 429 4.32 -10.61 -7.53
C VAL A 429 3.62 -9.65 -6.58
N ILE A 430 2.59 -8.96 -7.08
CA ILE A 430 1.77 -8.03 -6.27
C ILE A 430 0.80 -8.81 -5.39
N GLU A 431 0.07 -9.77 -5.99
CA GLU A 431 -0.81 -10.69 -5.28
C GLU A 431 -0.50 -12.12 -5.70
N SER A 432 -0.26 -12.98 -4.72
CA SER A 432 -0.03 -14.41 -4.96
C SER A 432 -1.32 -15.12 -5.38
N LEU A 433 -1.18 -16.25 -6.06
CA LEU A 433 -2.33 -17.10 -6.37
C LEU A 433 -3.06 -17.53 -5.10
N ARG A 434 -2.33 -17.82 -4.02
CA ARG A 434 -2.85 -18.19 -2.70
C ARG A 434 -3.87 -17.17 -2.18
N GLU A 435 -3.53 -15.89 -2.18
CA GLU A 435 -4.41 -14.81 -1.69
C GLU A 435 -5.68 -14.68 -2.54
N ARG A 436 -5.59 -14.97 -3.83
CA ARG A 436 -6.71 -14.83 -4.76
C ARG A 436 -7.70 -15.99 -4.72
N ILE A 437 -7.25 -17.20 -4.38
CA ILE A 437 -8.09 -18.41 -4.39
C ILE A 437 -8.54 -18.86 -3.00
N LEU A 438 -7.93 -18.34 -1.94
CA LEU A 438 -8.24 -18.74 -0.56
C LEU A 438 -9.73 -18.51 -0.23
N GLY A 439 -10.39 -19.56 0.27
CA GLY A 439 -11.79 -19.51 0.66
C GLY A 439 -12.79 -19.57 -0.50
N ARG A 440 -12.33 -19.71 -1.75
CA ARG A 440 -13.20 -19.87 -2.91
C ARG A 440 -13.44 -21.34 -3.23
N THR A 441 -14.50 -21.62 -3.98
CA THR A 441 -14.84 -23.00 -4.41
C THR A 441 -14.30 -23.22 -5.82
N ALA A 442 -13.66 -24.37 -6.06
CA ALA A 442 -13.19 -24.77 -7.39
C ALA A 442 -14.37 -24.94 -8.36
N ALA A 443 -14.29 -24.36 -9.55
CA ALA A 443 -15.30 -24.49 -10.59
C ALA A 443 -15.11 -25.77 -11.43
N GLU A 444 -13.86 -26.20 -11.57
CA GLU A 444 -13.43 -27.39 -12.32
C GLU A 444 -12.42 -28.17 -11.49
N ASP A 445 -12.21 -29.43 -11.88
CA ASP A 445 -11.18 -30.26 -11.26
C ASP A 445 -9.79 -29.62 -11.48
N VAL A 446 -9.04 -29.45 -10.40
CA VAL A 446 -7.67 -28.92 -10.46
C VAL A 446 -6.72 -30.09 -10.66
N LEU A 447 -6.00 -30.08 -11.77
CA LEU A 447 -5.10 -31.16 -12.16
C LEU A 447 -3.64 -30.81 -11.84
N HIS A 448 -2.88 -31.82 -11.45
CA HIS A 448 -1.44 -31.69 -11.31
C HIS A 448 -0.80 -31.37 -12.68
N PRO A 449 0.06 -30.35 -12.81
CA PRO A 449 0.60 -29.92 -14.11
C PRO A 449 1.39 -30.99 -14.85
N GLU A 450 2.10 -31.87 -14.15
CA GLU A 450 2.90 -32.94 -14.74
C GLU A 450 2.15 -34.27 -14.87
N THR A 451 1.55 -34.75 -13.78
CA THR A 451 0.92 -36.11 -13.72
C THR A 451 -0.52 -36.12 -14.20
N ARG A 452 -1.17 -34.97 -14.33
CA ARG A 452 -2.60 -34.79 -14.60
C ARG A 452 -3.54 -35.54 -13.65
N ALA A 453 -3.06 -35.92 -12.48
CA ALA A 453 -3.90 -36.45 -11.41
C ALA A 453 -4.78 -35.31 -10.85
N VAL A 454 -6.01 -35.65 -10.46
CA VAL A 454 -6.92 -34.69 -9.82
C VAL A 454 -6.41 -34.43 -8.41
N LEU A 455 -6.02 -33.17 -8.14
CA LEU A 455 -5.62 -32.70 -6.82
C LEU A 455 -6.83 -32.24 -6.01
N VAL A 456 -7.74 -31.52 -6.65
CA VAL A 456 -8.96 -31.00 -6.03
C VAL A 456 -10.12 -31.20 -6.98
N GLU A 457 -11.22 -31.77 -6.48
CA GLU A 457 -12.44 -31.95 -7.25
C GLU A 457 -13.23 -30.65 -7.36
N ALA A 458 -14.03 -30.52 -8.42
CA ALA A 458 -14.95 -29.41 -8.60
C ALA A 458 -15.96 -29.32 -7.43
N GLY A 459 -16.25 -28.11 -6.99
CA GLY A 459 -17.19 -27.86 -5.88
C GLY A 459 -16.60 -27.99 -4.48
N VAL A 460 -15.31 -28.26 -4.34
CA VAL A 460 -14.59 -28.26 -3.06
C VAL A 460 -14.10 -26.84 -2.74
N MET A 461 -14.26 -26.42 -1.49
CA MET A 461 -13.73 -25.14 -1.02
C MET A 461 -12.21 -25.25 -0.81
N LEU A 462 -11.47 -24.26 -1.34
CA LEU A 462 -10.03 -24.17 -1.24
C LEU A 462 -9.62 -23.61 0.13
N GLU A 463 -9.25 -24.50 1.03
CA GLU A 463 -8.73 -24.16 2.35
C GLU A 463 -7.20 -24.07 2.35
N GLU A 464 -6.62 -23.61 3.46
CA GLU A 464 -5.18 -23.38 3.60
C GLU A 464 -4.34 -24.63 3.27
N ASP A 465 -4.73 -25.80 3.80
CA ASP A 465 -4.01 -27.06 3.59
C ASP A 465 -4.06 -27.49 2.12
N VAL A 466 -5.22 -27.34 1.48
CA VAL A 466 -5.41 -27.66 0.05
C VAL A 466 -4.55 -26.74 -0.83
N ILE A 467 -4.46 -25.47 -0.48
CA ILE A 467 -3.64 -24.50 -1.23
C ILE A 467 -2.15 -24.81 -1.08
N GLU A 468 -1.69 -25.25 0.09
CA GLU A 468 -0.31 -25.68 0.30
C GLU A 468 0.06 -26.89 -0.60
N GLU A 469 -0.89 -27.82 -0.80
CA GLU A 469 -0.73 -28.93 -1.74
C GLU A 469 -0.66 -28.45 -3.19
N LEU A 470 -1.50 -27.48 -3.59
CA LEU A 470 -1.49 -26.87 -4.94
C LEU A 470 -0.20 -26.09 -5.21
N GLU A 471 0.29 -25.32 -4.26
CA GLU A 471 1.58 -24.61 -4.36
C GLU A 471 2.75 -25.59 -4.49
N SER A 472 2.75 -26.65 -3.70
CA SER A 472 3.79 -27.71 -3.75
C SER A 472 3.77 -28.45 -5.08
N ALA A 473 2.61 -28.61 -5.70
CA ALA A 473 2.45 -29.21 -7.02
C ALA A 473 2.80 -28.28 -8.19
N GLY A 474 3.04 -26.98 -7.92
CA GLY A 474 3.41 -25.98 -8.94
C GLY A 474 2.23 -25.53 -9.84
N VAL A 475 1.02 -25.47 -9.30
CA VAL A 475 -0.17 -25.01 -10.02
C VAL A 475 -0.14 -23.47 -10.14
N ASP A 476 -0.18 -22.95 -11.38
CA ASP A 476 -0.09 -21.51 -11.67
C ASP A 476 -1.46 -20.84 -11.87
N GLU A 477 -2.48 -21.62 -12.19
CA GLU A 477 -3.83 -21.11 -12.44
C GLU A 477 -4.91 -22.04 -11.93
N VAL A 478 -5.97 -21.46 -11.39
CA VAL A 478 -7.13 -22.20 -10.87
C VAL A 478 -8.42 -21.48 -11.30
N LYS A 479 -9.39 -22.23 -11.82
CA LYS A 479 -10.72 -21.71 -12.11
C LYS A 479 -11.60 -21.84 -10.88
N VAL A 480 -12.07 -20.73 -10.36
CA VAL A 480 -12.89 -20.67 -9.15
C VAL A 480 -14.27 -20.11 -9.42
N ARG A 481 -15.25 -20.54 -8.65
CA ARG A 481 -16.60 -19.98 -8.68
C ARG A 481 -16.61 -18.61 -8.03
N THR A 482 -17.40 -17.71 -8.59
CA THR A 482 -17.53 -16.33 -8.10
C THR A 482 -18.99 -15.92 -7.98
N ALA A 483 -19.25 -14.89 -7.18
CA ALA A 483 -20.58 -14.29 -7.09
C ALA A 483 -21.06 -13.69 -8.44
N LEU A 484 -20.14 -13.27 -9.31
CA LEU A 484 -20.44 -12.69 -10.61
C LEU A 484 -20.96 -13.73 -11.63
N THR A 485 -20.57 -14.99 -11.49
CA THR A 485 -20.94 -16.09 -12.37
C THR A 485 -22.03 -17.00 -11.80
N CYS A 486 -22.58 -16.65 -10.63
CA CYS A 486 -23.65 -17.42 -10.00
C CYS A 486 -24.94 -17.37 -10.83
N GLU A 487 -25.57 -18.52 -11.03
CA GLU A 487 -26.81 -18.66 -11.83
C GLU A 487 -28.09 -18.68 -10.95
N THR A 488 -27.98 -18.48 -9.65
CA THR A 488 -29.11 -18.34 -8.74
C THR A 488 -29.99 -17.16 -9.15
N ARG A 489 -31.30 -17.38 -9.30
CA ARG A 489 -32.22 -16.36 -9.79
C ARG A 489 -32.38 -15.18 -8.85
N TYR A 490 -32.44 -15.45 -7.54
CA TYR A 490 -32.57 -14.43 -6.49
C TYR A 490 -31.53 -14.68 -5.41
N GLY A 491 -30.64 -13.70 -5.21
CA GLY A 491 -29.54 -13.81 -4.26
C GLY A 491 -28.34 -14.56 -4.82
N LEU A 492 -27.65 -15.29 -3.98
CA LEU A 492 -26.45 -16.07 -4.28
C LEU A 492 -26.56 -17.49 -3.73
N CYS A 493 -25.80 -18.42 -4.29
CA CYS A 493 -25.63 -19.74 -3.66
C CYS A 493 -24.40 -19.76 -2.76
N ALA A 494 -24.39 -20.64 -1.77
CA ALA A 494 -23.30 -20.75 -0.80
C ALA A 494 -21.96 -21.10 -1.44
N LYS A 495 -21.93 -22.03 -2.41
CA LYS A 495 -20.71 -22.43 -3.08
C LYS A 495 -20.10 -21.34 -3.96
N CYS A 496 -20.92 -20.53 -4.65
CA CYS A 496 -20.42 -19.41 -5.44
C CYS A 496 -19.85 -18.29 -4.58
N TYR A 497 -20.42 -18.08 -3.39
CA TYR A 497 -19.89 -17.11 -2.44
C TYR A 497 -18.60 -17.62 -1.77
N GLY A 498 -18.60 -18.88 -1.33
CA GLY A 498 -17.46 -19.55 -0.70
C GLY A 498 -17.44 -19.41 0.82
N ARG A 499 -16.27 -19.08 1.36
CA ARG A 499 -16.04 -19.00 2.82
C ARG A 499 -16.74 -17.80 3.45
N ASP A 500 -17.40 -18.02 4.59
CA ASP A 500 -17.76 -16.96 5.52
C ASP A 500 -16.51 -16.51 6.28
N LEU A 501 -16.02 -15.31 5.96
CA LEU A 501 -14.81 -14.77 6.56
C LEU A 501 -14.95 -14.53 8.07
N GLY A 502 -16.16 -14.27 8.55
CA GLY A 502 -16.42 -14.06 9.97
C GLY A 502 -16.42 -15.33 10.82
N ARG A 503 -16.65 -16.51 10.22
CA ARG A 503 -16.73 -17.80 10.91
C ARG A 503 -15.71 -18.82 10.44
N GLY A 504 -15.15 -18.61 9.24
CA GLY A 504 -14.09 -19.44 8.68
C GLY A 504 -14.51 -20.69 7.93
N GLY A 505 -15.79 -21.07 7.93
CA GLY A 505 -16.34 -22.19 7.16
C GLY A 505 -17.13 -21.71 5.93
N LEU A 506 -17.82 -22.67 5.26
CA LEU A 506 -18.74 -22.32 4.18
C LEU A 506 -19.88 -21.45 4.73
N ILE A 507 -20.34 -20.48 3.94
CA ILE A 507 -21.39 -19.56 4.36
C ILE A 507 -22.71 -20.27 4.58
N ASN A 508 -23.45 -19.83 5.60
CA ASN A 508 -24.78 -20.38 5.91
C ASN A 508 -25.85 -19.77 5.01
N LEU A 509 -26.92 -20.53 4.80
CA LEU A 509 -28.13 -20.02 4.15
C LEU A 509 -28.75 -18.89 4.98
N GLY A 510 -29.27 -17.87 4.31
CA GLY A 510 -29.94 -16.74 4.95
C GLY A 510 -29.01 -15.61 5.37
N GLU A 511 -27.69 -15.71 5.15
CA GLU A 511 -26.74 -14.64 5.47
C GLU A 511 -26.89 -13.48 4.48
N ALA A 512 -27.02 -12.25 5.03
CA ALA A 512 -27.17 -11.02 4.24
C ALA A 512 -25.81 -10.52 3.73
N VAL A 513 -25.28 -11.18 2.70
CA VAL A 513 -23.93 -10.90 2.15
C VAL A 513 -23.82 -9.51 1.55
N GLY A 514 -24.90 -8.97 0.99
CA GLY A 514 -24.92 -7.62 0.44
C GLY A 514 -24.71 -6.54 1.50
N VAL A 515 -25.31 -6.69 2.68
CA VAL A 515 -25.13 -5.79 3.81
C VAL A 515 -23.71 -5.89 4.35
N ILE A 516 -23.17 -7.12 4.47
CA ILE A 516 -21.78 -7.34 4.89
C ILE A 516 -20.83 -6.63 3.94
N ALA A 517 -21.02 -6.75 2.64
CA ALA A 517 -20.20 -6.09 1.63
C ALA A 517 -20.27 -4.56 1.73
N ALA A 518 -21.47 -4.00 1.85
CA ALA A 518 -21.68 -2.55 1.98
C ALA A 518 -21.00 -1.98 3.24
N GLN A 519 -21.14 -2.65 4.36
CA GLN A 519 -20.50 -2.25 5.61
C GLN A 519 -18.97 -2.41 5.56
N SER A 520 -18.47 -3.47 4.92
CA SER A 520 -17.03 -3.70 4.73
C SER A 520 -16.36 -2.64 3.83
N ILE A 521 -17.12 -2.06 2.90
CA ILE A 521 -16.66 -0.96 2.03
C ILE A 521 -16.72 0.38 2.79
N GLY A 522 -17.77 0.59 3.57
CA GLY A 522 -18.03 1.86 4.25
C GLY A 522 -17.20 2.10 5.52
N GLU A 523 -16.91 1.07 6.27
CA GLU A 523 -16.16 1.17 7.53
C GLU A 523 -14.74 1.78 7.34
N PRO A 524 -13.88 1.26 6.45
CA PRO A 524 -12.55 1.83 6.25
C PRO A 524 -12.59 3.23 5.64
N GLY A 525 -13.63 3.59 4.90
CA GLY A 525 -13.82 4.94 4.35
C GLY A 525 -13.88 6.00 5.45
N THR A 526 -14.59 5.74 6.54
CA THR A 526 -14.67 6.62 7.70
C THR A 526 -13.34 6.70 8.45
N GLN A 527 -12.65 5.57 8.62
CA GLN A 527 -11.35 5.53 9.30
C GLN A 527 -10.22 6.18 8.48
N LEU A 528 -10.21 6.02 7.16
CA LEU A 528 -9.22 6.67 6.27
C LEU A 528 -9.29 8.20 6.38
N THR A 529 -10.47 8.77 6.54
CA THR A 529 -10.63 10.22 6.74
C THR A 529 -10.09 10.68 8.09
N MET A 530 -10.18 9.85 9.12
CA MET A 530 -9.59 10.14 10.44
C MET A 530 -8.07 10.00 10.46
N ARG A 531 -7.51 9.02 9.71
CA ARG A 531 -6.06 8.77 9.68
C ARG A 531 -5.24 9.86 8.99
N THR A 532 -5.78 10.54 7.98
CA THR A 532 -5.09 11.68 7.34
C THR A 532 -4.85 12.85 8.29
N PHE A 533 -5.60 12.91 9.39
CA PHE A 533 -5.47 13.92 10.42
C PHE A 533 -4.20 13.81 11.26
N HIS A 534 -3.71 12.59 11.50
CA HIS A 534 -2.54 12.36 12.37
C HIS A 534 -1.18 12.71 11.73
N ILE A 535 -1.13 13.05 10.47
CA ILE A 535 0.12 13.41 9.76
C ILE A 535 0.45 14.90 9.90
N GLY A 536 -0.42 15.68 10.58
CA GLY A 536 -0.12 17.07 10.96
C GLY A 536 0.04 18.04 9.79
N GLY A 537 -0.61 17.76 8.64
CA GLY A 537 -0.57 18.64 7.46
C GLY A 537 0.72 18.56 6.64
N ALA A 538 1.66 17.68 7.00
CA ALA A 538 2.85 17.44 6.20
C ALA A 538 2.46 16.83 4.85
N ALA A 539 2.88 17.46 3.75
CA ALA A 539 2.62 16.96 2.41
C ALA A 539 3.52 15.74 2.13
N SER A 540 2.90 14.60 1.88
CA SER A 540 3.59 13.42 1.38
C SER A 540 3.37 13.34 -0.12
N ARG A 541 4.36 13.73 -0.91
CA ARG A 541 4.41 13.48 -2.34
C ARG A 541 5.40 12.33 -2.56
N ALA A 542 4.91 11.23 -3.13
CA ALA A 542 5.82 10.19 -3.60
C ALA A 542 6.83 10.82 -4.58
N ALA A 543 8.11 10.60 -4.36
CA ALA A 543 9.14 11.05 -5.29
C ALA A 543 8.83 10.48 -6.68
N ILE A 544 8.66 11.38 -7.67
CA ILE A 544 8.38 10.95 -9.04
C ILE A 544 9.64 10.26 -9.56
N ALA A 545 9.50 9.03 -10.04
CA ALA A 545 10.62 8.26 -10.56
C ALA A 545 11.28 9.00 -11.72
N SER A 546 12.57 9.28 -11.59
CA SER A 546 13.42 9.91 -12.61
C SER A 546 14.40 8.94 -13.24
N SER A 547 14.45 7.71 -12.74
CA SER A 547 15.33 6.64 -13.21
C SER A 547 14.72 5.27 -13.00
N VAL A 548 15.20 4.29 -13.72
CA VAL A 548 14.91 2.87 -13.54
C VAL A 548 16.20 2.15 -13.18
N GLU A 549 16.14 1.34 -12.14
CA GLU A 549 17.23 0.56 -11.60
C GLU A 549 16.95 -0.94 -11.72
N ALA A 550 17.95 -1.73 -12.07
CA ALA A 550 17.84 -3.18 -12.13
C ALA A 550 17.76 -3.78 -10.73
N LYS A 551 16.81 -4.66 -10.47
CA LYS A 551 16.67 -5.38 -9.20
C LYS A 551 17.42 -6.73 -9.20
N SER A 552 17.69 -7.29 -10.39
CA SER A 552 18.37 -8.57 -10.57
C SER A 552 19.55 -8.48 -11.52
N ASN A 553 20.44 -9.48 -11.45
CA ASN A 553 21.55 -9.64 -12.42
C ASN A 553 21.01 -10.25 -13.71
N GLY A 554 21.53 -9.85 -14.84
CA GLY A 554 21.13 -10.41 -16.12
C GLY A 554 21.73 -9.69 -17.32
N VAL A 555 21.21 -10.01 -18.49
CA VAL A 555 21.58 -9.41 -19.77
C VAL A 555 20.44 -8.51 -20.26
N ILE A 556 20.76 -7.33 -20.78
CA ILE A 556 19.80 -6.36 -21.29
C ILE A 556 19.28 -6.79 -22.66
N GLY A 557 17.95 -6.85 -22.78
CA GLY A 557 17.23 -6.94 -24.04
C GLY A 557 16.30 -5.74 -24.21
N PHE A 558 15.94 -5.44 -25.42
CA PHE A 558 14.93 -4.43 -25.75
C PHE A 558 13.74 -5.09 -26.45
N ASN A 559 12.54 -4.56 -26.22
CA ASN A 559 11.38 -5.04 -26.95
C ASN A 559 11.45 -4.60 -28.43
N ALA A 560 10.62 -5.22 -29.30
CA ALA A 560 10.60 -4.95 -30.73
C ALA A 560 10.21 -3.50 -31.11
N THR A 561 9.57 -2.79 -30.18
CA THR A 561 9.12 -1.40 -30.38
C THR A 561 10.13 -0.37 -29.89
N MET A 562 11.23 -0.80 -29.24
CA MET A 562 12.26 0.11 -28.76
C MET A 562 13.03 0.73 -29.91
N ARG A 563 13.04 2.07 -29.96
CA ARG A 563 13.87 2.85 -30.88
C ARG A 563 14.62 3.91 -30.10
N TYR A 564 15.86 4.10 -30.42
CA TYR A 564 16.73 5.10 -29.80
C TYR A 564 17.69 5.70 -30.81
N VAL A 565 18.19 6.90 -30.50
CA VAL A 565 19.14 7.64 -31.32
C VAL A 565 20.32 8.06 -30.44
N SER A 566 21.53 8.06 -30.99
CA SER A 566 22.70 8.63 -30.32
C SER A 566 22.70 10.15 -30.51
N ASN A 567 22.73 10.89 -29.40
CA ASN A 567 22.85 12.35 -29.43
C ASN A 567 24.29 12.78 -29.76
N THR A 568 24.50 14.09 -29.90
CA THR A 568 25.80 14.69 -30.18
C THR A 568 26.84 14.44 -29.07
N LYS A 569 26.40 14.07 -27.87
CA LYS A 569 27.26 13.69 -26.72
C LYS A 569 27.54 12.20 -26.63
N GLY A 570 27.02 11.40 -27.56
CA GLY A 570 27.18 9.94 -27.57
C GLY A 570 26.25 9.18 -26.63
N GLU A 571 25.27 9.84 -26.01
CA GLU A 571 24.25 9.23 -25.17
C GLU A 571 23.11 8.67 -26.02
N LEU A 572 22.51 7.57 -25.59
CA LEU A 572 21.37 6.96 -26.28
C LEU A 572 20.05 7.55 -25.75
N VAL A 573 19.28 8.18 -26.62
CA VAL A 573 18.01 8.80 -26.28
C VAL A 573 16.86 8.01 -26.90
N VAL A 574 15.86 7.65 -26.08
CA VAL A 574 14.69 6.88 -26.50
C VAL A 574 13.72 7.76 -27.29
N ILE A 575 13.38 7.32 -28.49
CA ILE A 575 12.40 7.95 -29.39
C ILE A 575 11.12 7.14 -29.54
N ALA A 576 11.05 5.96 -28.93
CA ALA A 576 9.86 5.13 -28.90
C ALA A 576 8.88 5.56 -27.79
N ARG A 577 7.59 5.49 -28.06
CA ARG A 577 6.54 5.76 -27.05
C ARG A 577 6.24 4.57 -26.15
N SER A 578 6.55 3.36 -26.61
CA SER A 578 6.29 2.08 -25.95
C SER A 578 7.57 1.23 -25.84
N GLY A 579 8.72 1.87 -25.61
CA GLY A 579 9.99 1.19 -25.39
C GLY A 579 10.01 0.49 -24.02
N GLU A 580 10.55 -0.73 -23.97
CA GLU A 580 10.74 -1.51 -22.76
C GLU A 580 12.13 -2.12 -22.71
N ILE A 581 12.76 -2.05 -21.54
CA ILE A 581 14.00 -2.76 -21.23
C ILE A 581 13.64 -4.07 -20.57
N ILE A 582 14.20 -5.16 -21.07
CA ILE A 582 13.99 -6.51 -20.57
C ILE A 582 15.30 -7.01 -19.99
N ILE A 583 15.27 -7.58 -18.79
CA ILE A 583 16.40 -8.23 -18.17
C ILE A 583 16.19 -9.75 -18.26
N GLN A 584 17.12 -10.45 -18.92
CA GLN A 584 17.07 -11.88 -19.13
C GLN A 584 18.17 -12.58 -18.32
N ASP A 585 17.88 -13.80 -17.86
CA ASP A 585 18.87 -14.65 -17.21
C ASP A 585 19.79 -15.35 -18.24
N GLU A 586 20.77 -16.12 -17.74
CA GLU A 586 21.71 -16.89 -18.57
C GLU A 586 21.04 -17.93 -19.50
N HIS A 587 19.76 -18.23 -19.24
CA HIS A 587 18.95 -19.17 -20.02
C HIS A 587 17.97 -18.47 -20.97
N GLY A 588 18.07 -17.14 -21.11
CA GLY A 588 17.19 -16.34 -21.97
C GLY A 588 15.77 -16.12 -21.43
N ARG A 589 15.53 -16.47 -20.14
CA ARG A 589 14.23 -16.22 -19.51
C ARG A 589 14.15 -14.81 -19.00
N GLU A 590 13.01 -14.15 -19.27
CA GLU A 590 12.71 -12.81 -18.80
C GLU A 590 12.56 -12.80 -17.27
N ARG A 591 13.34 -11.96 -16.58
CA ARG A 591 13.25 -11.73 -15.15
C ARG A 591 12.55 -10.44 -14.79
N GLU A 592 12.86 -9.38 -15.54
CA GLU A 592 12.28 -8.05 -15.31
C GLU A 592 11.95 -7.37 -16.63
N ARG A 593 10.91 -6.54 -16.58
CA ARG A 593 10.47 -5.70 -17.70
C ARG A 593 10.18 -4.30 -17.20
N HIS A 594 10.88 -3.32 -17.75
CA HIS A 594 10.75 -1.93 -17.36
C HIS A 594 10.33 -1.06 -18.54
N LYS A 595 9.26 -0.31 -18.39
CA LYS A 595 8.83 0.69 -19.38
C LYS A 595 9.72 1.93 -19.26
N VAL A 596 10.14 2.43 -20.42
CA VAL A 596 10.98 3.63 -20.52
C VAL A 596 10.23 4.70 -21.30
N PRO A 597 10.07 5.92 -20.75
CA PRO A 597 9.34 6.97 -21.43
C PRO A 597 10.12 7.56 -22.62
N TYR A 598 9.39 8.16 -23.54
CA TYR A 598 9.97 8.94 -24.65
C TYR A 598 10.86 10.07 -24.11
N GLY A 599 12.04 10.23 -24.68
CA GLY A 599 13.01 11.23 -24.27
C GLY A 599 13.95 10.82 -23.13
N ALA A 600 13.83 9.60 -22.61
CA ALA A 600 14.74 9.07 -21.61
C ALA A 600 16.12 8.78 -22.20
N THR A 601 17.16 8.99 -21.40
CA THR A 601 18.54 8.65 -21.74
C THR A 601 18.86 7.26 -21.22
N LEU A 602 19.26 6.34 -22.11
CA LEU A 602 19.68 4.98 -21.76
C LEU A 602 21.14 5.01 -21.29
N THR A 603 21.40 4.37 -20.15
CA THR A 603 22.76 4.18 -19.61
C THR A 603 23.33 2.81 -19.98
N VAL A 604 22.53 1.93 -20.55
CA VAL A 604 22.88 0.55 -20.92
C VAL A 604 22.65 0.30 -22.42
N LYS A 605 23.33 -0.68 -22.96
CA LYS A 605 23.22 -1.12 -24.37
C LYS A 605 22.58 -2.50 -24.45
N ALA A 606 22.06 -2.84 -25.63
CA ALA A 606 21.57 -4.20 -25.90
C ALA A 606 22.70 -5.22 -25.66
N ASP A 607 22.33 -6.40 -25.15
CA ASP A 607 23.23 -7.52 -24.84
C ASP A 607 24.32 -7.22 -23.79
N GLN A 608 24.18 -6.14 -23.03
CA GLN A 608 25.09 -5.80 -21.94
C GLN A 608 24.70 -6.61 -20.67
N ALA A 609 25.70 -7.26 -20.07
CA ALA A 609 25.55 -7.88 -18.76
C ALA A 609 25.57 -6.81 -17.66
N ILE A 610 24.60 -6.88 -16.76
CA ILE A 610 24.44 -5.94 -15.66
C ILE A 610 24.30 -6.65 -14.31
N LYS A 611 24.59 -5.91 -13.25
CA LYS A 611 24.36 -6.34 -11.86
C LYS A 611 23.12 -5.62 -11.29
N ALA A 612 22.52 -6.22 -10.28
CA ALA A 612 21.48 -5.56 -9.48
C ALA A 612 22.00 -4.21 -8.93
N GLY A 613 21.17 -3.18 -8.94
CA GLY A 613 21.54 -1.82 -8.56
C GLY A 613 22.08 -0.95 -9.71
N THR A 614 22.18 -1.47 -10.93
CA THR A 614 22.60 -0.68 -12.10
C THR A 614 21.44 0.19 -12.62
N ILE A 615 21.69 1.48 -12.81
CA ILE A 615 20.70 2.39 -13.41
C ILE A 615 20.60 2.09 -14.90
N LEU A 616 19.39 1.85 -15.40
CA LEU A 616 19.12 1.47 -16.79
C LEU A 616 18.81 2.66 -17.68
N ALA A 617 18.03 3.60 -17.16
CA ALA A 617 17.63 4.80 -17.87
C ALA A 617 17.37 5.95 -16.91
N ASN A 618 17.55 7.19 -17.38
CA ASN A 618 17.26 8.42 -16.65
C ASN A 618 16.39 9.34 -17.50
N TRP A 619 15.49 10.08 -16.87
CA TRP A 619 14.65 11.10 -17.53
C TRP A 619 14.25 12.20 -16.56
N ASP A 620 13.80 13.33 -17.11
CA ASP A 620 13.16 14.38 -16.32
C ASP A 620 11.64 14.12 -16.26
N PRO A 621 11.08 13.77 -15.10
CA PRO A 621 9.65 13.46 -14.98
C PRO A 621 8.75 14.71 -15.08
N LEU A 622 9.31 15.91 -14.97
CA LEU A 622 8.58 17.18 -14.91
C LEU A 622 8.39 17.84 -16.28
N THR A 623 9.09 17.34 -17.29
CA THR A 623 8.99 17.86 -18.66
C THR A 623 8.86 16.73 -19.67
N ARG A 624 8.12 16.98 -20.76
CA ARG A 624 8.09 16.09 -21.92
C ARG A 624 8.86 16.75 -23.05
N PRO A 625 10.05 16.24 -23.40
CA PRO A 625 10.81 16.80 -24.51
C PRO A 625 10.19 16.41 -25.86
N ILE A 626 10.28 17.31 -26.83
CA ILE A 626 10.07 17.01 -28.25
C ILE A 626 11.44 16.96 -28.89
N ILE A 627 11.84 15.79 -29.39
CA ILE A 627 13.19 15.47 -29.82
C ILE A 627 13.22 15.27 -31.31
N THR A 628 14.31 15.68 -31.98
CA THR A 628 14.52 15.38 -33.38
C THR A 628 15.24 14.02 -33.55
N GLU A 629 14.80 13.24 -34.55
CA GLU A 629 15.46 11.99 -34.95
C GLU A 629 16.61 12.22 -35.95
N PHE A 630 16.61 13.37 -36.62
CA PHE A 630 17.52 13.68 -37.72
C PHE A 630 18.30 14.97 -37.46
N ALA A 631 19.48 15.05 -38.04
CA ALA A 631 20.28 16.27 -38.05
C ALA A 631 19.83 17.21 -39.18
N GLY A 632 19.94 18.50 -38.95
CA GLY A 632 19.62 19.51 -39.94
C GLY A 632 19.49 20.89 -39.34
N GLN A 633 19.21 21.87 -40.22
CA GLN A 633 18.93 23.25 -39.81
C GLN A 633 17.44 23.44 -39.59
N VAL A 634 17.04 24.06 -38.50
CA VAL A 634 15.65 24.32 -38.14
C VAL A 634 15.06 25.41 -39.04
N LYS A 635 13.92 25.12 -39.66
CA LYS A 635 13.09 26.11 -40.34
C LYS A 635 11.69 26.10 -39.74
N PHE A 636 11.25 27.23 -39.26
CA PHE A 636 9.90 27.39 -38.71
C PHE A 636 8.88 27.48 -39.84
N GLU A 637 7.77 26.74 -39.67
CA GLU A 637 6.61 26.81 -40.53
C GLU A 637 5.36 27.04 -39.69
N ASN A 638 4.55 28.01 -40.08
CA ASN A 638 3.33 28.39 -39.34
C ASN A 638 3.59 28.87 -37.89
N VAL A 639 4.78 29.34 -37.58
CA VAL A 639 5.12 29.93 -36.31
C VAL A 639 4.94 31.46 -36.41
N GLU A 640 3.74 31.94 -36.09
CA GLU A 640 3.36 33.37 -36.16
C GLU A 640 3.02 33.86 -34.75
N GLU A 641 3.68 34.94 -34.33
CA GLU A 641 3.44 35.57 -33.02
C GLU A 641 2.02 36.15 -32.96
N GLY A 642 1.28 35.79 -31.92
CA GLY A 642 -0.11 36.19 -31.72
C GLY A 642 -1.17 35.30 -32.40
N LEU A 643 -0.78 34.39 -33.30
CA LEU A 643 -1.69 33.45 -33.98
C LEU A 643 -1.48 32.00 -33.51
N THR A 644 -0.27 31.51 -33.61
CA THR A 644 0.09 30.12 -33.24
C THR A 644 1.00 30.08 -32.04
N VAL A 645 1.79 31.11 -31.79
CA VAL A 645 2.67 31.21 -30.64
C VAL A 645 2.45 32.57 -29.96
N ALA A 646 2.61 32.59 -28.64
CA ALA A 646 2.65 33.82 -27.84
C ALA A 646 4.04 34.00 -27.25
N LYS A 647 4.52 35.20 -27.27
CA LYS A 647 5.70 35.60 -26.54
C LYS A 647 5.32 35.86 -25.09
N GLN A 648 5.67 34.91 -24.24
CA GLN A 648 5.44 35.04 -22.79
C GLN A 648 6.67 35.72 -22.18
N VAL A 649 6.47 36.88 -21.62
CA VAL A 649 7.50 37.61 -20.87
C VAL A 649 7.30 37.27 -19.40
N ASP A 650 8.35 36.80 -18.75
CA ASP A 650 8.34 36.59 -17.31
C ASP A 650 8.48 37.97 -16.62
N GLU A 651 7.51 38.32 -15.79
CA GLU A 651 7.44 39.62 -15.12
C GLU A 651 8.61 39.88 -14.16
N VAL A 652 9.23 38.79 -13.65
CA VAL A 652 10.34 38.90 -12.70
C VAL A 652 11.70 38.95 -13.39
N THR A 653 11.90 38.15 -14.44
CA THR A 653 13.19 38.05 -15.14
C THR A 653 13.28 38.92 -16.39
N GLY A 654 12.15 39.37 -16.92
CA GLY A 654 12.08 40.13 -18.17
C GLY A 654 12.42 39.34 -19.43
N LEU A 655 12.66 38.06 -19.32
CA LEU A 655 13.01 37.17 -20.44
C LEU A 655 11.76 36.68 -21.17
N SER A 656 11.86 36.54 -22.47
CA SER A 656 10.73 36.13 -23.30
C SER A 656 10.95 34.72 -23.87
N THR A 657 9.96 33.87 -23.71
CA THR A 657 9.89 32.51 -24.30
C THR A 657 8.71 32.42 -25.29
N LEU A 658 8.88 31.62 -26.32
CA LEU A 658 7.80 31.36 -27.27
C LEU A 658 6.99 30.12 -26.79
N VAL A 659 5.72 30.34 -26.53
CA VAL A 659 4.77 29.32 -26.07
C VAL A 659 3.72 29.06 -27.17
N VAL A 660 3.47 27.82 -27.50
CA VAL A 660 2.43 27.43 -28.46
C VAL A 660 1.05 27.63 -27.85
N ILE A 661 0.20 28.44 -28.50
CA ILE A 661 -1.15 28.75 -28.04
C ILE A 661 -2.22 28.04 -28.90
N ASP A 662 -3.43 27.88 -28.36
CA ASP A 662 -4.56 27.32 -29.11
C ASP A 662 -5.15 28.35 -30.07
N PRO A 663 -5.11 28.13 -31.41
CA PRO A 663 -5.63 29.07 -32.41
C PRO A 663 -7.16 29.23 -32.38
N LYS A 664 -7.90 28.37 -31.70
CA LYS A 664 -9.39 28.41 -31.64
C LYS A 664 -9.97 29.64 -30.98
N ARG A 665 -9.19 30.37 -30.22
CA ARG A 665 -9.68 31.58 -29.47
C ARG A 665 -9.86 32.85 -30.32
N ARG A 666 -9.47 32.85 -31.62
CA ARG A 666 -9.52 34.08 -32.47
C ARG A 666 -10.07 33.88 -33.87
N GLY A 667 -10.99 32.93 -34.13
CA GLY A 667 -11.80 32.91 -35.35
C GLY A 667 -11.07 32.53 -36.65
N ALA A 668 -9.93 31.83 -36.59
CA ALA A 668 -9.23 31.38 -37.79
C ALA A 668 -9.95 30.20 -38.47
N ALA A 669 -10.22 30.32 -39.76
CA ALA A 669 -10.97 29.32 -40.56
C ALA A 669 -10.23 27.99 -40.80
N LYS A 670 -8.93 27.92 -40.58
CA LYS A 670 -8.12 26.70 -40.61
C LYS A 670 -7.29 26.56 -39.33
N VAL A 671 -7.33 25.36 -38.75
CA VAL A 671 -6.45 25.02 -37.61
C VAL A 671 -5.05 24.79 -38.16
N VAL A 672 -4.23 25.85 -38.11
CA VAL A 672 -2.82 25.79 -38.51
C VAL A 672 -2.01 25.49 -37.25
N ARG A 673 -1.21 24.41 -37.28
CA ARG A 673 -0.32 24.05 -36.18
C ARG A 673 1.11 24.51 -36.47
N PRO A 674 1.81 25.11 -35.50
CA PRO A 674 3.22 25.44 -35.67
C PRO A 674 4.04 24.15 -35.79
N GLN A 675 4.98 24.14 -36.72
CA GLN A 675 5.83 23.00 -36.99
C GLN A 675 7.23 23.42 -37.40
N VAL A 676 8.17 22.50 -37.27
CA VAL A 676 9.55 22.66 -37.68
C VAL A 676 9.84 21.70 -38.84
N LYS A 677 10.45 22.19 -39.85
CA LYS A 677 11.09 21.39 -40.92
C LYS A 677 12.59 21.44 -40.73
N LEU A 678 13.25 20.36 -41.09
CA LEU A 678 14.70 20.28 -41.10
C LEU A 678 15.22 20.45 -42.51
N ILE A 679 16.25 21.27 -42.68
CA ILE A 679 16.91 21.54 -43.96
C ILE A 679 18.34 21.00 -43.87
N ASP A 680 18.82 20.37 -44.97
CA ASP A 680 20.20 19.92 -45.06
C ASP A 680 21.15 21.08 -45.44
N ALA A 681 22.45 20.79 -45.45
CA ALA A 681 23.50 21.76 -45.79
C ALA A 681 23.39 22.29 -47.23
N GLN A 682 22.56 21.70 -48.07
CA GLN A 682 22.33 22.08 -49.48
C GLN A 682 21.04 22.89 -49.65
N GLY A 683 20.32 23.17 -48.58
CA GLY A 683 19.09 23.94 -48.60
C GLY A 683 17.84 23.14 -48.99
N GLN A 684 17.91 21.82 -49.06
CA GLN A 684 16.80 20.93 -49.32
C GLN A 684 16.18 20.38 -48.04
N GLU A 685 14.86 20.10 -48.05
CA GLU A 685 14.19 19.49 -46.92
C GLU A 685 14.71 18.07 -46.67
N VAL A 686 15.10 17.77 -45.41
CA VAL A 686 15.50 16.42 -45.02
C VAL A 686 14.31 15.49 -45.13
N LYS A 687 14.47 14.36 -45.85
CA LYS A 687 13.42 13.37 -46.07
C LYS A 687 13.59 12.20 -45.09
N ILE A 688 12.47 11.56 -44.73
CA ILE A 688 12.49 10.34 -43.93
C ILE A 688 13.10 9.22 -44.80
N PRO A 689 14.11 8.48 -44.31
CA PRO A 689 14.73 7.39 -45.07
C PRO A 689 13.69 6.37 -45.55
N GLY A 690 13.69 6.11 -46.86
CA GLY A 690 12.76 5.17 -47.51
C GLY A 690 11.39 5.75 -47.88
N THR A 691 11.18 7.05 -47.70
CA THR A 691 9.94 7.74 -48.11
C THR A 691 10.24 9.06 -48.82
N ASP A 692 9.28 9.59 -49.61
CA ASP A 692 9.39 10.92 -50.21
C ASP A 692 8.88 12.05 -49.29
N HIS A 693 8.55 11.75 -48.03
CA HIS A 693 8.02 12.71 -47.10
C HIS A 693 9.15 13.47 -46.38
N SER A 694 9.07 14.79 -46.31
CA SER A 694 9.96 15.63 -45.52
C SER A 694 9.72 15.45 -44.04
N VAL A 695 10.82 15.56 -43.26
CA VAL A 695 10.76 15.52 -41.81
C VAL A 695 10.05 16.76 -41.27
N THR A 696 8.87 16.59 -40.72
CA THR A 696 8.08 17.65 -40.12
C THR A 696 7.75 17.31 -38.68
N ILE A 697 8.10 18.20 -37.75
CA ILE A 697 7.86 18.03 -36.32
C ILE A 697 6.87 19.09 -35.87
N GLY A 698 5.66 18.67 -35.51
CA GLY A 698 4.59 19.54 -35.05
C GLY A 698 4.66 19.79 -33.54
N PHE A 699 4.40 21.01 -33.12
CA PHE A 699 4.34 21.35 -31.69
C PHE A 699 2.92 21.30 -31.16
N GLN A 700 2.77 20.78 -29.96
CA GLN A 700 1.51 20.75 -29.23
C GLN A 700 1.27 22.07 -28.50
N VAL A 701 0.01 22.38 -28.20
CA VAL A 701 -0.37 23.53 -27.39
C VAL A 701 0.28 23.45 -26.01
N GLY A 702 0.88 24.55 -25.57
CA GLY A 702 1.62 24.63 -24.32
C GLY A 702 3.10 24.26 -24.42
N ALA A 703 3.60 23.87 -25.60
CA ALA A 703 5.01 23.59 -25.80
C ALA A 703 5.85 24.90 -25.75
N LEU A 704 6.96 24.84 -25.02
CA LEU A 704 7.97 25.91 -24.96
C LEU A 704 9.03 25.62 -26.00
N ILE A 705 9.12 26.45 -27.02
CA ILE A 705 10.08 26.31 -28.12
C ILE A 705 11.46 26.77 -27.63
N GLN A 706 12.47 25.88 -27.73
CA GLN A 706 13.83 26.13 -27.25
C GLN A 706 14.82 26.44 -28.38
N VAL A 707 14.46 26.15 -29.62
CA VAL A 707 15.30 26.39 -30.79
C VAL A 707 14.92 27.67 -31.51
N ARG A 708 15.86 28.25 -32.25
CA ARG A 708 15.66 29.42 -33.10
C ARG A 708 15.58 29.01 -34.56
N ASP A 709 14.92 29.83 -35.35
CA ASP A 709 14.91 29.66 -36.81
C ASP A 709 16.34 29.78 -37.37
N GLY A 710 16.72 28.81 -38.19
CA GLY A 710 18.09 28.71 -38.73
C GLY A 710 19.13 28.07 -37.82
N GLN A 711 18.78 27.55 -36.66
CA GLN A 711 19.69 26.85 -35.76
C GLN A 711 20.00 25.44 -36.27
N ASP A 712 21.27 25.04 -36.25
CA ASP A 712 21.68 23.66 -36.51
C ASP A 712 21.39 22.77 -35.31
N VAL A 713 20.76 21.62 -35.55
CA VAL A 713 20.43 20.61 -34.54
C VAL A 713 20.93 19.24 -34.95
N GLY A 714 21.43 18.48 -33.99
CA GLY A 714 21.85 17.08 -34.16
C GLY A 714 20.75 16.10 -33.78
N PRO A 715 20.88 14.81 -34.12
CA PRO A 715 19.93 13.79 -33.72
C PRO A 715 19.87 13.69 -32.19
N GLY A 716 18.69 13.49 -31.64
CA GLY A 716 18.48 13.39 -30.19
C GLY A 716 18.45 14.70 -29.44
N GLU A 717 18.52 15.86 -30.12
CA GLU A 717 18.39 17.19 -29.48
C GLU A 717 16.95 17.57 -29.25
N VAL A 718 16.72 18.32 -28.15
CA VAL A 718 15.39 18.79 -27.75
C VAL A 718 15.03 20.06 -28.51
N LEU A 719 13.94 20.04 -29.26
CA LEU A 719 13.41 21.18 -30.01
C LEU A 719 12.46 22.03 -29.18
N ALA A 720 11.64 21.38 -28.38
CA ALA A 720 10.71 22.04 -27.50
C ALA A 720 10.48 21.19 -26.25
N ARG A 721 10.02 21.80 -25.19
CA ARG A 721 9.62 21.13 -23.95
C ARG A 721 8.16 21.45 -23.65
N ILE A 722 7.44 20.44 -23.21
CA ILE A 722 6.09 20.60 -22.68
C ILE A 722 6.18 20.47 -21.18
N PRO A 723 6.09 21.56 -20.40
CA PRO A 723 6.05 21.47 -18.95
C PRO A 723 4.84 20.65 -18.53
N VAL A 724 5.02 19.77 -17.57
CA VAL A 724 3.91 18.98 -16.97
C VAL A 724 2.97 19.88 -16.14
N GLU A 725 3.26 21.16 -16.03
CA GLU A 725 2.49 22.20 -15.36
C GLU A 725 1.05 22.40 -15.84
N GLY A 726 0.79 22.20 -17.12
CA GLY A 726 -0.57 22.32 -17.68
C GLY A 726 -1.49 21.17 -17.29
N GLN A 727 -0.97 20.12 -16.77
CA GLN A 727 -1.63 19.21 -15.86
C GLN A 727 -1.45 19.80 -14.43
N LYS A 728 -2.21 20.88 -14.08
CA LYS A 728 -2.79 20.94 -12.73
C LYS A 728 -3.17 19.52 -12.47
N THR A 729 -2.38 18.84 -11.65
CA THR A 729 -2.55 17.45 -11.38
C THR A 729 -3.91 17.05 -11.90
N ARG A 730 -3.99 16.38 -13.05
CA ARG A 730 -5.19 15.61 -13.31
C ARG A 730 -5.16 14.69 -12.13
N ASP A 731 -5.76 15.21 -11.09
CA ASP A 731 -5.98 14.55 -9.86
C ASP A 731 -6.65 13.28 -10.33
N ILE A 732 -5.86 12.21 -10.41
CA ILE A 732 -6.44 10.90 -10.45
C ILE A 732 -7.20 10.92 -9.16
N THR A 733 -8.51 11.16 -9.27
CA THR A 733 -9.40 11.33 -8.15
C THR A 733 -9.19 10.10 -7.30
N GLY A 734 -8.42 10.22 -6.24
CA GLY A 734 -8.09 9.13 -5.34
C GLY A 734 -8.96 9.20 -4.09
N GLY A 735 -8.86 8.21 -3.24
CA GLY A 735 -9.58 8.16 -1.97
C GLY A 735 -11.10 8.02 -2.13
N LEU A 736 -11.85 8.52 -1.15
CA LEU A 736 -13.31 8.39 -1.07
C LEU A 736 -14.08 8.91 -2.30
N PRO A 737 -13.75 10.06 -2.92
CA PRO A 737 -14.40 10.49 -4.15
C PRO A 737 -14.31 9.50 -5.29
N ARG A 738 -13.15 8.85 -5.46
CA ARG A 738 -12.97 7.83 -6.51
C ARG A 738 -13.76 6.56 -6.24
N VAL A 739 -13.80 6.12 -4.99
CA VAL A 739 -14.64 4.99 -4.56
C VAL A 739 -16.11 5.28 -4.86
N ALA A 740 -16.60 6.47 -4.52
CA ALA A 740 -17.96 6.88 -4.81
C ALA A 740 -18.26 6.91 -6.32
N GLU A 741 -17.36 7.45 -7.15
CA GLU A 741 -17.51 7.45 -8.61
C GLU A 741 -17.62 6.05 -9.21
N LEU A 742 -16.81 5.11 -8.72
CA LEU A 742 -16.83 3.72 -9.19
C LEU A 742 -18.14 3.00 -8.82
N PHE A 743 -18.60 3.15 -7.58
CA PHE A 743 -19.84 2.50 -7.16
C PHE A 743 -21.10 3.14 -7.74
N GLU A 744 -21.08 4.45 -8.01
CA GLU A 744 -22.17 5.15 -8.69
C GLU A 744 -22.12 5.02 -10.22
N ALA A 745 -21.09 4.39 -10.78
CA ALA A 745 -20.85 4.28 -12.22
C ALA A 745 -20.92 5.64 -12.94
N ARG A 746 -20.37 6.69 -12.33
CA ARG A 746 -20.34 8.02 -12.94
C ARG A 746 -19.43 8.02 -14.15
N THR A 747 -19.86 8.70 -15.19
CA THR A 747 -19.03 8.89 -16.38
C THR A 747 -17.78 9.72 -16.03
N PRO A 748 -16.57 9.20 -16.21
CA PRO A 748 -15.34 9.95 -15.89
C PRO A 748 -15.17 11.14 -16.83
N LYS A 749 -14.51 12.19 -16.38
CA LYS A 749 -14.25 13.42 -17.18
C LYS A 749 -13.48 13.13 -18.46
N ASP A 750 -12.50 12.21 -18.41
CA ASP A 750 -11.67 11.77 -19.52
C ASP A 750 -11.89 10.27 -19.77
N LYS A 751 -13.07 9.91 -20.24
CA LYS A 751 -13.39 8.52 -20.55
C LYS A 751 -12.66 8.06 -21.82
N GLY A 752 -12.16 6.82 -21.80
CA GLY A 752 -11.75 6.12 -23.01
C GLY A 752 -12.95 5.82 -23.89
N THR A 753 -12.74 5.77 -25.20
CA THR A 753 -13.75 5.30 -26.15
C THR A 753 -13.65 3.78 -26.25
N LEU A 754 -14.70 3.08 -25.88
CA LEU A 754 -14.78 1.61 -25.93
C LEU A 754 -15.47 1.19 -27.23
N ALA A 755 -14.98 0.09 -27.82
CA ALA A 755 -15.65 -0.54 -28.95
C ALA A 755 -16.90 -1.27 -28.46
N GLU A 756 -18.05 -0.99 -29.07
CA GLU A 756 -19.33 -1.67 -28.76
C GLU A 756 -19.49 -2.96 -29.55
N MET A 757 -18.65 -3.18 -30.56
CA MET A 757 -18.72 -4.31 -31.49
C MET A 757 -17.35 -4.91 -31.75
N THR A 758 -17.35 -6.17 -32.15
CA THR A 758 -16.15 -6.87 -32.65
C THR A 758 -15.95 -6.58 -34.11
N GLY A 759 -14.75 -6.18 -34.52
CA GLY A 759 -14.45 -5.88 -35.93
C GLY A 759 -13.07 -5.29 -36.15
N THR A 760 -12.77 -4.91 -37.36
CA THR A 760 -11.50 -4.27 -37.73
C THR A 760 -11.62 -2.75 -37.64
N ILE A 761 -10.71 -2.10 -36.93
CA ILE A 761 -10.70 -0.65 -36.75
C ILE A 761 -10.02 0.03 -37.94
N SER A 762 -10.67 1.06 -38.48
CA SER A 762 -10.12 1.96 -39.48
C SER A 762 -10.32 3.43 -39.09
N PHE A 763 -9.48 4.31 -39.62
CA PHE A 763 -9.60 5.73 -39.41
C PHE A 763 -10.43 6.37 -40.53
N GLY A 764 -11.52 7.01 -40.17
CA GLY A 764 -12.35 7.78 -41.08
C GLY A 764 -11.84 9.21 -41.29
N LYS A 765 -12.55 9.98 -42.13
CA LYS A 765 -12.20 11.38 -42.43
C LYS A 765 -12.23 12.24 -41.15
N GLU A 766 -11.22 13.06 -41.02
CA GLU A 766 -11.13 14.06 -39.95
C GLU A 766 -12.24 15.12 -40.07
N THR A 767 -13.07 15.31 -39.08
CA THR A 767 -14.17 16.25 -39.07
C THR A 767 -14.04 17.21 -37.91
N LYS A 768 -13.87 18.49 -38.19
CA LYS A 768 -13.79 19.58 -37.15
C LYS A 768 -12.78 19.29 -36.01
N GLY A 769 -11.59 18.77 -36.34
CA GLY A 769 -10.53 18.47 -35.39
C GLY A 769 -10.77 17.23 -34.51
N LYS A 770 -11.75 16.38 -34.92
CA LYS A 770 -11.98 15.07 -34.30
C LYS A 770 -11.67 13.99 -35.33
N VAL A 771 -10.90 12.98 -34.93
CA VAL A 771 -10.66 11.79 -35.74
C VAL A 771 -11.82 10.82 -35.53
N ARG A 772 -12.42 10.37 -36.62
CA ARG A 772 -13.50 9.39 -36.56
C ARG A 772 -12.90 7.99 -36.62
N LEU A 773 -13.21 7.15 -35.66
CA LEU A 773 -12.91 5.72 -35.70
C LEU A 773 -14.10 4.98 -36.31
N GLN A 774 -13.84 4.06 -37.22
CA GLN A 774 -14.82 3.20 -37.86
C GLN A 774 -14.47 1.74 -37.51
N ILE A 775 -15.46 0.95 -37.16
CA ILE A 775 -15.32 -0.48 -36.96
C ILE A 775 -16.05 -1.20 -38.06
N THR A 776 -15.35 -2.03 -38.82
CA THR A 776 -15.92 -2.89 -39.84
C THR A 776 -16.08 -4.29 -39.28
N ASP A 777 -17.30 -4.78 -39.25
CA ASP A 777 -17.58 -6.14 -38.79
C ASP A 777 -17.15 -7.20 -39.86
N PRO A 778 -17.14 -8.49 -39.51
CA PRO A 778 -16.78 -9.56 -40.46
C PRO A 778 -17.70 -9.63 -41.70
N GLU A 779 -18.90 -9.04 -41.64
CA GLU A 779 -19.87 -8.99 -42.72
C GLU A 779 -19.70 -7.76 -43.64
N GLY A 780 -18.71 -6.89 -43.34
CA GLY A 780 -18.37 -5.70 -44.11
C GLY A 780 -19.20 -4.45 -43.81
N LYS A 781 -20.01 -4.46 -42.74
CA LYS A 781 -20.78 -3.29 -42.32
C LYS A 781 -19.92 -2.36 -41.49
N VAL A 782 -19.94 -1.08 -41.80
CA VAL A 782 -19.17 -0.03 -41.10
C VAL A 782 -20.04 0.66 -40.06
N TRP A 783 -19.57 0.72 -38.86
CA TRP A 783 -20.23 1.34 -37.72
C TRP A 783 -19.48 2.58 -37.22
#